data_4e4604c8cb5e8c456eb4ea3ea30ea134
#
_entry.id   4e4604c8cb5e8c456eb4ea3ea30ea134
#
_cell.length_a   1.000
_cell.length_b   1.000
_cell.length_c   1.000
_cell.angle_alpha   90.00
_cell.angle_beta   90.00
_cell.angle_gamma   90.00
#
_symmetry.space_group_name_H-M   'P 1'
#
loop_
_entity.id
_entity.type
_entity.pdbx_description
1 polymer ?
#
loop_
_entity_poly.entity_id
_entity_poly.type
_entity_poly.pdbx_seq_one_letter_code
_entity_poly.pdbx_strand_id
1 'polypeptide(L)'
;MFVLPRRVVAVGLVVLLLGGGITPLPAAAATDRAAAAGTSAGTAAGLDGEKCAPRAGTATGGAASAAVEAGRPAATDPAVRTGSADTHRRRARGRGDTTGAGAATAASVGTVASNVTQTDGGDVIRQTQTYARVQSQPGEVAVTLSYAIPDRVVGLETHVPAAATVTGTDGFDRVNESAYEWDETPGTATISYRVNPNRTIEKSGPEGAEGRYLSVDTGEWALLTRSLTPTRWRYTGREPVGYNRTVRTAGPGAAGEEIVYLGEVATFEETAHNQTFTLAVPERATMAASPISVLDSMTNASNALRVGDRDRHVFVVAAPSEAVDWGVEGYQIGDADMWVQSRQSLATANNVWLHEYVHSRQAYETTPGTRWTVEGWATYYAAALTLEQDRIGFDEFRAQLAVGGRPVYSDVALTDRATWTDDANYRKGALVAGRADVHVRSATGRNRTLQTVFQSLNGYRDPVTQSQFLAEVEAAGGPGVRDATATETETATAVTMWNETTHRRLFGSIPARIGYSLPPPDRDAAYRVDSLYRSNAPVGGSEPIRLVRNETLAVNAVVENAGGEAGAYNATLAVNGTVVAARQGRLDAGERTEVELTHTFAAPGRYVVSVDGDTVTVVVSDPAAASVTGVSASPRELGQGGRVDVAATVANQHDIPGTAAVVFRRDGVVFAEQRLYLPPQTTRTVVRTVTLDDPGTVSLSAGDGQTTMAVDVTVSTGTAEPTRTPTTTEARTTGGTGDGFSALAALLAALLAALLARRREP
;
A
#
# COMPACT_ATOMS: atom_id res chain seq x y z
N MET A 1 13.82 19.68 -26.38
CA MET A 1 15.13 20.35 -26.22
C MET A 1 14.86 21.70 -25.56
N PHE A 2 14.90 21.75 -24.27
CA PHE A 2 15.23 22.94 -23.46
C PHE A 2 15.33 22.48 -22.01
N VAL A 3 16.56 22.47 -21.56
CA VAL A 3 17.01 22.23 -20.19
C VAL A 3 16.79 23.53 -19.41
N LEU A 4 16.10 23.50 -18.29
CA LEU A 4 16.08 24.59 -17.34
C LEU A 4 17.03 24.27 -16.18
N PRO A 5 18.01 25.12 -15.87
CA PRO A 5 18.96 24.87 -14.81
C PRO A 5 18.36 25.15 -13.42
N ARG A 6 18.59 24.25 -12.50
CA ARG A 6 18.40 24.45 -11.08
C ARG A 6 19.28 25.60 -10.59
N ARG A 7 18.69 26.63 -10.02
CA ARG A 7 19.39 27.70 -9.30
C ARG A 7 19.93 27.16 -7.98
N VAL A 8 21.24 27.10 -7.88
CA VAL A 8 21.96 26.96 -6.62
C VAL A 8 21.95 28.33 -5.94
N VAL A 9 21.36 28.42 -4.77
CA VAL A 9 21.51 29.58 -3.88
C VAL A 9 22.76 29.33 -3.03
N ALA A 10 23.85 30.00 -3.39
CA ALA A 10 25.04 30.06 -2.56
C ALA A 10 24.83 31.13 -1.47
N VAL A 11 24.73 30.67 -0.21
CA VAL A 11 24.86 31.56 0.96
C VAL A 11 26.34 31.68 1.27
N GLY A 12 26.89 32.85 1.02
CA GLY A 12 28.26 33.20 1.36
C GLY A 12 28.42 33.31 2.87
N LEU A 13 29.29 32.48 3.42
CA LEU A 13 29.79 32.64 4.80
C LEU A 13 31.13 33.41 4.73
N VAL A 14 31.13 34.62 5.24
CA VAL A 14 32.36 35.42 5.48
C VAL A 14 33.07 34.83 6.68
N VAL A 15 34.27 34.28 6.49
CA VAL A 15 35.16 33.86 7.56
C VAL A 15 36.23 34.93 7.70
N LEU A 16 36.24 35.64 8.84
CA LEU A 16 37.35 36.49 9.26
C LEU A 16 38.51 35.61 9.75
N LEU A 17 39.63 35.74 9.07
CA LEU A 17 40.93 35.23 9.49
C LEU A 17 41.51 36.12 10.59
N LEU A 18 41.80 35.54 11.75
CA LEU A 18 42.86 36.03 12.64
C LEU A 18 43.76 34.86 13.02
N GLY A 19 44.96 35.02 12.76
CA GLY A 19 46.13 34.27 12.63
C GLY A 19 46.79 33.84 13.96
N GLY A 20 47.73 32.97 13.81
CA GLY A 20 48.75 32.48 14.77
C GLY A 20 48.84 30.96 14.63
N GLY A 21 49.76 30.37 14.07
CA GLY A 21 51.17 30.44 14.02
C GLY A 21 51.79 29.16 14.60
N ILE A 22 52.36 28.30 13.73
CA ILE A 22 53.63 27.54 13.88
C ILE A 22 53.59 26.32 14.81
N THR A 23 54.09 25.17 14.53
CA THR A 23 55.08 24.49 13.68
C THR A 23 54.95 22.96 13.86
N PRO A 24 55.55 22.12 12.97
CA PRO A 24 55.35 20.70 12.97
C PRO A 24 56.49 19.85 13.58
N LEU A 25 56.21 18.54 13.76
CA LEU A 25 57.09 17.35 13.80
C LEU A 25 57.85 17.02 15.11
N PRO A 26 58.28 15.76 15.31
CA PRO A 26 58.50 14.68 14.34
C PRO A 26 58.03 13.26 14.79
N ALA A 27 58.14 12.35 13.83
CA ALA A 27 58.10 10.89 13.96
C ALA A 27 59.30 10.28 14.69
N ALA A 28 59.05 9.21 15.43
CA ALA A 28 60.05 8.15 15.74
C ALA A 28 59.27 6.90 16.15
N ALA A 29 59.26 5.84 15.34
CA ALA A 29 60.19 4.73 15.28
C ALA A 29 60.09 3.76 16.45
N ALA A 30 59.57 2.57 16.09
CA ALA A 30 59.71 1.23 16.62
C ALA A 30 60.77 0.95 17.71
N THR A 31 60.41 0.07 18.64
CA THR A 31 61.22 -1.12 18.93
C THR A 31 60.47 -2.13 19.79
N ASP A 32 60.60 -3.37 19.35
CA ASP A 32 60.43 -4.66 20.00
C ASP A 32 60.74 -4.70 21.49
N ARG A 33 60.02 -5.54 22.25
CA ARG A 33 60.63 -6.66 23.02
C ARG A 33 59.58 -7.55 23.66
N ALA A 34 59.86 -8.81 23.45
CA ALA A 34 59.24 -10.04 23.87
C ALA A 34 59.43 -10.37 25.38
N ALA A 35 58.66 -11.38 25.78
CA ALA A 35 58.88 -12.43 26.79
C ALA A 35 58.59 -12.05 28.25
N ALA A 36 57.74 -12.77 28.95
CA ALA A 36 57.93 -14.06 29.56
C ALA A 36 56.76 -14.43 30.48
N ALA A 37 56.20 -15.58 30.27
CA ALA A 37 55.96 -16.71 31.14
C ALA A 37 55.73 -16.46 32.64
N GLY A 38 54.61 -16.99 33.13
CA GLY A 38 54.33 -17.17 34.55
C GLY A 38 53.18 -18.11 34.81
N THR A 39 53.43 -19.37 34.87
CA THR A 39 52.61 -20.48 35.36
C THR A 39 52.25 -20.35 36.83
N SER A 40 51.04 -20.74 37.21
CA SER A 40 50.68 -21.53 38.40
C SER A 40 49.21 -21.93 38.33
N ALA A 41 48.96 -23.07 38.28
CA ALA A 41 48.44 -24.30 38.83
C ALA A 41 47.71 -24.08 40.18
N GLY A 42 46.56 -24.72 40.31
CA GLY A 42 45.82 -24.88 41.56
C GLY A 42 44.44 -25.39 41.35
N THR A 43 44.28 -26.69 41.12
CA THR A 43 43.52 -27.75 41.84
C THR A 43 42.05 -27.40 42.18
N ALA A 44 41.10 -28.03 41.52
CA ALA A 44 40.42 -29.31 41.76
C ALA A 44 39.54 -29.40 43.01
N ALA A 45 38.24 -29.57 42.79
CA ALA A 45 37.25 -30.42 43.44
C ALA A 45 35.92 -30.13 42.73
N GLY A 46 35.25 -30.96 42.04
CA GLY A 46 34.87 -32.35 42.24
C GLY A 46 33.59 -32.50 43.02
N LEU A 47 32.48 -32.76 42.35
CA LEU A 47 31.38 -33.65 42.80
C LEU A 47 30.31 -33.72 41.71
N ASP A 48 30.28 -34.82 41.05
CA ASP A 48 29.22 -35.82 40.82
C ASP A 48 27.76 -35.33 40.81
N GLY A 49 27.11 -35.58 39.71
CA GLY A 49 26.25 -36.75 39.46
C GLY A 49 24.82 -36.26 39.24
N GLU A 50 24.19 -36.45 38.17
CA GLU A 50 23.38 -37.62 37.88
C GLU A 50 22.68 -37.49 36.52
N LYS A 51 22.82 -38.52 35.76
CA LYS A 51 22.15 -38.76 34.49
C LYS A 51 20.69 -39.19 34.75
N CYS A 52 19.75 -38.70 33.99
CA CYS A 52 18.54 -39.50 33.65
C CYS A 52 18.20 -39.33 32.19
N ALA A 53 18.41 -40.38 31.45
CA ALA A 53 17.99 -40.60 30.08
C ALA A 53 16.54 -41.12 30.01
N PRO A 54 15.86 -40.97 28.88
CA PRO A 54 14.44 -41.29 28.74
C PRO A 54 14.21 -42.77 28.43
N ARG A 55 13.11 -43.32 28.91
CA ARG A 55 12.63 -44.63 28.53
C ARG A 55 11.46 -44.49 27.55
N ALA A 56 11.62 -45.10 26.39
CA ALA A 56 10.60 -45.50 25.46
C ALA A 56 9.68 -46.55 26.06
N GLY A 57 8.40 -46.44 25.81
CA GLY A 57 7.41 -47.44 26.12
C GLY A 57 6.40 -47.61 25.00
N THR A 58 6.60 -48.67 24.24
CA THR A 58 5.65 -49.25 23.28
C THR A 58 4.55 -50.04 23.98
N ALA A 59 3.29 -49.96 23.50
CA ALA A 59 2.26 -51.01 23.54
C ALA A 59 1.08 -50.59 22.70
N THR A 60 0.92 -51.11 21.56
CA THR A 60 0.05 -52.16 20.99
C THR A 60 -1.38 -52.33 21.56
N GLY A 61 -2.36 -52.15 20.68
CA GLY A 61 -3.38 -53.15 20.40
C GLY A 61 -4.74 -52.95 20.99
N GLY A 62 -5.76 -53.03 20.15
CA GLY A 62 -7.09 -53.51 20.57
C GLY A 62 -8.25 -52.88 19.84
N ALA A 63 -8.68 -53.56 18.78
CA ALA A 63 -9.95 -53.33 18.08
C ALA A 63 -11.11 -54.04 18.80
N ALA A 64 -12.37 -53.48 18.73
CA ALA A 64 -13.65 -54.16 18.65
C ALA A 64 -14.75 -53.09 18.58
N SER A 65 -15.49 -52.91 17.59
CA SER A 65 -16.63 -53.58 16.95
C SER A 65 -17.92 -53.62 17.74
N ALA A 66 -19.00 -53.27 17.04
CA ALA A 66 -20.46 -53.52 17.24
C ALA A 66 -21.23 -52.38 17.96
N ALA A 67 -22.32 -51.91 17.48
CA ALA A 67 -23.38 -52.14 16.53
C ALA A 67 -24.66 -51.45 17.11
N VAL A 68 -25.30 -50.66 16.26
CA VAL A 68 -26.76 -50.51 16.00
C VAL A 68 -27.71 -50.28 17.18
N GLU A 69 -28.42 -49.12 17.25
CA GLU A 69 -29.88 -49.11 17.15
C GLU A 69 -30.46 -47.71 16.88
N ALA A 70 -31.58 -47.73 16.17
CA ALA A 70 -32.23 -46.60 15.54
C ALA A 70 -33.20 -45.88 16.47
N GLY A 71 -33.33 -44.57 16.32
CA GLY A 71 -34.41 -43.77 16.90
C GLY A 71 -34.56 -42.42 16.17
N ARG A 72 -35.66 -42.18 15.52
CA ARG A 72 -36.12 -41.00 14.76
C ARG A 72 -36.87 -40.03 15.66
N PRO A 73 -37.23 -38.80 15.19
CA PRO A 73 -36.40 -37.65 14.77
C PRO A 73 -36.70 -36.42 15.65
N ALA A 74 -35.75 -35.58 15.83
CA ALA A 74 -35.97 -34.27 16.44
C ALA A 74 -35.50 -33.16 15.48
N ALA A 75 -36.10 -32.01 15.59
CA ALA A 75 -36.06 -30.83 14.77
C ALA A 75 -34.69 -30.45 14.26
N THR A 76 -34.63 -30.01 13.00
CA THR A 76 -33.46 -29.47 12.34
C THR A 76 -32.99 -28.18 13.02
N ASP A 77 -32.02 -28.30 13.88
CA ASP A 77 -31.19 -27.18 14.32
C ASP A 77 -30.33 -26.65 13.15
N PRO A 78 -30.23 -25.34 12.98
CA PRO A 78 -29.33 -24.78 11.96
C PRO A 78 -27.89 -25.17 12.28
N ALA A 79 -27.18 -25.76 11.32
CA ALA A 79 -25.83 -26.26 11.47
C ALA A 79 -24.88 -25.19 12.03
N VAL A 80 -24.42 -25.41 13.27
CA VAL A 80 -23.39 -24.56 13.90
C VAL A 80 -22.03 -24.90 13.32
N ARG A 81 -21.30 -23.89 12.86
CA ARG A 81 -19.95 -24.01 12.31
C ARG A 81 -18.93 -23.31 13.21
N THR A 82 -17.68 -23.75 13.17
CA THR A 82 -16.58 -23.17 13.95
C THR A 82 -15.61 -22.44 13.06
N GLY A 83 -15.17 -21.27 13.50
CA GLY A 83 -14.07 -20.49 12.92
C GLY A 83 -12.97 -20.29 13.98
N SER A 84 -11.75 -20.05 13.54
CA SER A 84 -10.61 -19.78 14.43
C SER A 84 -9.70 -18.76 13.77
N ALA A 85 -9.26 -17.77 14.54
CA ALA A 85 -8.17 -16.88 14.18
C ALA A 85 -6.99 -17.19 15.09
N ASP A 86 -6.04 -17.95 14.58
CA ASP A 86 -4.80 -18.28 15.26
C ASP A 86 -3.66 -17.47 14.64
N THR A 87 -2.82 -16.92 15.47
CA THR A 87 -1.85 -15.88 15.08
C THR A 87 -0.50 -16.42 14.65
N HIS A 88 -0.39 -17.71 14.41
CA HIS A 88 0.80 -18.27 13.78
C HIS A 88 0.62 -18.39 12.27
N ARG A 89 1.29 -17.48 11.55
CA ARG A 89 1.66 -17.50 10.14
C ARG A 89 0.97 -18.59 9.30
N ARG A 90 -0.21 -18.29 8.81
CA ARG A 90 -0.68 -18.87 7.56
C ARG A 90 -1.11 -17.72 6.67
N ARG A 91 -0.22 -17.32 5.77
CA ARG A 91 -0.61 -16.50 4.63
C ARG A 91 -1.66 -17.25 3.83
N ALA A 92 -2.91 -16.97 4.10
CA ALA A 92 -3.97 -17.32 3.17
C ALA A 92 -3.92 -16.28 2.06
N ARG A 93 -3.39 -16.63 0.90
CA ARG A 93 -3.61 -15.89 -0.33
C ARG A 93 -5.09 -15.96 -0.68
N GLY A 94 -5.85 -14.99 -0.19
CA GLY A 94 -7.17 -14.65 -0.67
C GLY A 94 -7.04 -13.38 -1.48
N ARG A 95 -7.21 -13.46 -2.79
CA ARG A 95 -7.53 -12.31 -3.66
C ARG A 95 -8.80 -11.66 -3.11
N GLY A 96 -8.80 -10.36 -2.94
CA GLY A 96 -10.06 -9.65 -2.74
C GLY A 96 -9.89 -8.30 -2.06
N ASP A 97 -10.04 -7.34 -2.86
CA ASP A 97 -10.40 -5.93 -2.80
C ASP A 97 -11.10 -5.42 -1.53
N THR A 98 -10.65 -4.27 -1.18
CA THR A 98 -11.18 -2.90 -1.23
C THR A 98 -11.87 -2.29 -0.03
N THR A 99 -11.47 -1.07 0.15
CA THR A 99 -12.11 0.24 0.36
C THR A 99 -12.51 0.60 1.76
N GLY A 100 -12.37 1.80 2.11
CA GLY A 100 -12.35 3.14 1.61
C GLY A 100 -12.41 4.23 2.67
N ALA A 101 -12.19 5.38 2.20
CA ALA A 101 -11.79 6.64 2.76
C ALA A 101 -12.76 7.32 3.75
N GLY A 102 -12.18 8.23 4.54
CA GLY A 102 -12.86 9.35 5.18
C GLY A 102 -11.88 10.34 5.75
N ALA A 103 -11.74 11.48 5.11
CA ALA A 103 -10.92 12.59 5.56
C ALA A 103 -11.54 13.29 6.78
N ALA A 104 -10.76 13.51 7.83
CA ALA A 104 -10.98 14.58 8.79
C ALA A 104 -9.67 14.93 9.49
N THR A 105 -9.24 16.15 9.31
CA THR A 105 -8.18 16.85 10.05
C THR A 105 -8.48 16.91 11.53
N ALA A 106 -7.62 16.31 12.36
CA ALA A 106 -7.21 16.74 13.70
C ALA A 106 -6.38 15.66 14.36
N ALA A 107 -5.24 16.03 14.96
CA ALA A 107 -4.35 15.27 15.85
C ALA A 107 -4.26 13.76 15.50
N SER A 108 -3.25 13.38 14.74
CA SER A 108 -3.10 12.06 14.17
C SER A 108 -2.94 10.97 15.22
N VAL A 109 -4.02 10.27 15.49
CA VAL A 109 -3.96 8.89 15.96
C VAL A 109 -3.74 8.07 14.68
N GLY A 110 -2.52 7.67 14.42
CA GLY A 110 -2.18 6.84 13.27
C GLY A 110 -2.79 5.44 13.45
N THR A 111 -3.80 5.12 12.67
CA THR A 111 -4.37 3.77 12.60
C THR A 111 -4.10 3.21 11.21
N VAL A 112 -3.27 2.17 11.12
CA VAL A 112 -3.11 1.39 9.90
C VAL A 112 -4.12 0.24 9.96
N ALA A 113 -4.97 0.13 8.94
CA ALA A 113 -6.00 -0.89 8.88
C ALA A 113 -5.40 -2.26 8.50
N SER A 114 -5.69 -3.25 9.32
CA SER A 114 -5.26 -4.64 9.12
C SER A 114 -5.92 -5.34 7.94
N ASN A 115 -5.22 -6.30 7.36
CA ASN A 115 -5.71 -7.17 6.30
C ASN A 115 -7.04 -7.84 6.65
N VAL A 116 -8.04 -7.54 5.85
CA VAL A 116 -9.37 -8.11 5.93
C VAL A 116 -9.40 -9.42 5.16
N THR A 117 -9.67 -10.52 5.81
CA THR A 117 -10.23 -11.68 5.11
C THR A 117 -11.69 -11.34 4.80
N GLN A 118 -11.91 -10.53 3.76
CA GLN A 118 -13.25 -10.12 3.36
C GLN A 118 -13.87 -11.26 2.56
N THR A 119 -14.89 -11.89 3.13
CA THR A 119 -15.89 -12.61 2.35
C THR A 119 -16.87 -11.56 1.81
N ASP A 120 -16.99 -11.43 0.51
CA ASP A 120 -17.93 -10.53 -0.16
C ASP A 120 -19.35 -10.70 0.45
N GLY A 121 -19.80 -9.69 1.20
CA GLY A 121 -21.16 -9.62 1.76
C GLY A 121 -21.43 -10.45 3.02
N GLY A 122 -20.42 -11.04 3.66
CA GLY A 122 -20.58 -11.81 4.91
C GLY A 122 -20.38 -10.99 6.18
N ASP A 123 -20.89 -11.51 7.30
CA ASP A 123 -20.64 -10.96 8.62
C ASP A 123 -19.16 -11.08 9.00
N VAL A 124 -18.63 -10.08 9.71
CA VAL A 124 -17.23 -10.02 10.14
C VAL A 124 -17.14 -9.67 11.61
N ILE A 125 -16.48 -10.52 12.40
CA ILE A 125 -16.07 -10.17 13.77
C ILE A 125 -14.96 -9.13 13.68
N ARG A 126 -15.13 -7.99 14.35
CA ARG A 126 -14.11 -6.94 14.40
C ARG A 126 -13.49 -6.88 15.78
N GLN A 127 -12.20 -7.22 15.87
CA GLN A 127 -11.40 -7.04 17.09
C GLN A 127 -10.58 -5.76 16.97
N THR A 128 -10.69 -4.89 17.98
CA THR A 128 -9.78 -3.75 18.14
C THR A 128 -8.90 -3.97 19.35
N GLN A 129 -7.59 -3.92 19.17
CA GLN A 129 -6.60 -3.93 20.24
C GLN A 129 -6.12 -2.49 20.47
N THR A 130 -6.46 -1.91 21.61
CA THR A 130 -6.07 -0.55 21.99
C THR A 130 -4.98 -0.59 23.05
N TYR A 131 -3.82 0.02 22.75
CA TYR A 131 -2.65 0.05 23.61
C TYR A 131 -2.50 1.40 24.29
N ALA A 132 -2.15 1.39 25.59
CA ALA A 132 -1.89 2.58 26.38
C ALA A 132 -0.72 2.35 27.35
N ARG A 133 0.10 3.37 27.56
CA ARG A 133 1.14 3.33 28.61
C ARG A 133 0.50 3.46 29.99
N VAL A 134 1.05 2.74 30.95
CA VAL A 134 0.68 2.88 32.36
C VAL A 134 1.71 3.78 33.06
N GLN A 135 1.45 5.09 33.07
CA GLN A 135 2.40 6.09 33.56
C GLN A 135 2.89 5.88 35.01
N SER A 136 2.09 5.24 35.84
CA SER A 136 2.44 4.95 37.24
C SER A 136 3.26 3.68 37.42
N GLN A 137 3.45 2.88 36.39
CA GLN A 137 4.13 1.58 36.44
C GLN A 137 4.95 1.36 35.17
N PRO A 138 6.19 1.90 35.11
CA PRO A 138 7.11 1.61 34.02
C PRO A 138 7.32 0.09 33.88
N GLY A 139 7.38 -0.41 32.63
CA GLY A 139 7.44 -1.84 32.33
C GLY A 139 6.09 -2.52 32.25
N GLU A 140 4.97 -1.77 32.28
CA GLU A 140 3.63 -2.28 32.05
C GLU A 140 2.89 -1.45 30.98
N VAL A 141 2.22 -2.15 30.07
CA VAL A 141 1.34 -1.58 29.06
C VAL A 141 -0.08 -2.10 29.28
N ALA A 142 -1.05 -1.20 29.27
CA ALA A 142 -2.46 -1.54 29.29
C ALA A 142 -2.95 -1.85 27.87
N VAL A 143 -3.74 -2.91 27.75
CA VAL A 143 -4.34 -3.34 26.48
C VAL A 143 -5.83 -3.53 26.70
N THR A 144 -6.63 -2.98 25.80
CA THR A 144 -8.08 -3.24 25.76
C THR A 144 -8.41 -3.91 24.44
N LEU A 145 -8.95 -5.11 24.52
CA LEU A 145 -9.58 -5.81 23.40
C LEU A 145 -11.04 -5.40 23.35
N SER A 146 -11.51 -4.98 22.20
CA SER A 146 -12.93 -4.70 21.95
C SER A 146 -13.40 -5.52 20.76
N TYR A 147 -14.54 -6.20 20.93
CA TYR A 147 -15.11 -7.06 19.89
C TYR A 147 -16.48 -6.53 19.46
N ALA A 148 -16.65 -6.30 18.17
CA ALA A 148 -17.96 -6.17 17.55
C ALA A 148 -18.31 -7.53 16.92
N ILE A 149 -19.33 -8.18 17.49
CA ILE A 149 -19.68 -9.57 17.18
C ILE A 149 -21.00 -9.58 16.42
N PRO A 150 -21.05 -10.15 15.20
CA PRO A 150 -22.29 -10.26 14.43
C PRO A 150 -23.30 -11.23 15.06
N ASP A 151 -24.60 -10.99 14.86
CA ASP A 151 -25.71 -11.79 15.39
C ASP A 151 -25.68 -13.28 15.05
N ARG A 152 -25.01 -13.65 13.94
CA ARG A 152 -24.85 -15.04 13.53
C ARG A 152 -23.81 -15.81 14.34
N VAL A 153 -22.98 -15.13 15.10
CA VAL A 153 -22.02 -15.76 16.01
C VAL A 153 -22.77 -16.20 17.26
N VAL A 154 -22.66 -17.48 17.59
CA VAL A 154 -23.32 -18.14 18.70
C VAL A 154 -22.35 -18.65 19.75
N GLY A 155 -21.14 -18.16 19.75
CA GLY A 155 -20.11 -18.40 20.74
C GLY A 155 -18.76 -17.88 20.23
N LEU A 156 -18.03 -17.26 21.13
CA LEU A 156 -16.67 -16.75 20.84
C LEU A 156 -15.81 -16.98 22.09
N GLU A 157 -14.67 -17.60 21.89
CA GLU A 157 -13.63 -17.79 22.91
C GLU A 157 -12.37 -17.06 22.47
N THR A 158 -11.79 -16.28 23.35
CA THR A 158 -10.52 -15.58 23.10
C THR A 158 -9.55 -15.81 24.26
N HIS A 159 -8.25 -15.71 23.94
CA HIS A 159 -7.19 -15.86 24.92
C HIS A 159 -6.41 -14.56 25.07
N VAL A 160 -6.08 -14.21 26.30
CA VAL A 160 -5.08 -13.18 26.63
C VAL A 160 -3.72 -13.84 26.89
N PRO A 161 -2.61 -13.10 26.80
CA PRO A 161 -1.28 -13.67 27.17
C PRO A 161 -1.28 -14.23 28.58
N ALA A 162 -0.66 -15.39 28.78
CA ALA A 162 -0.64 -16.07 30.08
C ALA A 162 0.00 -15.20 31.21
N ALA A 163 0.93 -14.30 30.86
CA ALA A 163 1.52 -13.36 31.81
C ALA A 163 0.72 -12.08 32.02
N ALA A 164 -0.46 -11.95 31.38
CA ALA A 164 -1.28 -10.73 31.49
C ALA A 164 -2.06 -10.72 32.81
N THR A 165 -2.15 -9.55 33.41
CA THR A 165 -3.06 -9.28 34.54
C THR A 165 -4.34 -8.65 34.01
N VAL A 166 -5.44 -9.40 33.98
CA VAL A 166 -6.74 -8.87 33.56
C VAL A 166 -7.28 -7.89 34.61
N THR A 167 -7.66 -6.71 34.14
CA THR A 167 -8.12 -5.59 34.97
C THR A 167 -9.63 -5.35 34.86
N GLY A 168 -10.28 -5.91 33.84
CA GLY A 168 -11.72 -5.82 33.67
C GLY A 168 -12.21 -6.61 32.46
N THR A 169 -13.47 -7.05 32.54
CA THR A 169 -14.20 -7.67 31.44
C THR A 169 -15.60 -7.09 31.37
N ASP A 170 -16.16 -6.99 30.18
CA ASP A 170 -17.53 -6.63 29.90
C ASP A 170 -18.00 -7.52 28.74
N GLY A 171 -19.05 -8.28 28.91
CA GLY A 171 -19.53 -9.25 27.92
C GLY A 171 -18.64 -10.50 27.77
N PHE A 172 -17.74 -10.77 28.72
CA PHE A 172 -16.89 -11.97 28.74
C PHE A 172 -16.82 -12.61 30.13
N ASP A 173 -17.04 -13.91 30.18
CA ASP A 173 -16.84 -14.75 31.34
C ASP A 173 -15.46 -15.43 31.28
N ARG A 174 -14.80 -15.51 32.44
CA ARG A 174 -13.51 -16.17 32.54
C ARG A 174 -13.68 -17.70 32.60
N VAL A 175 -13.08 -18.40 31.63
CA VAL A 175 -13.09 -19.87 31.55
C VAL A 175 -11.91 -20.49 32.33
N ASN A 176 -10.70 -19.91 32.13
CA ASN A 176 -9.49 -20.35 32.85
C ASN A 176 -8.49 -19.17 32.99
N GLU A 177 -7.24 -19.45 33.27
CA GLU A 177 -6.20 -18.40 33.49
C GLU A 177 -6.04 -17.43 32.34
N SER A 178 -6.20 -17.90 31.10
CA SER A 178 -6.01 -17.08 29.89
C SER A 178 -7.21 -17.05 28.96
N ALA A 179 -8.17 -17.98 29.08
CA ALA A 179 -9.31 -18.09 28.17
C ALA A 179 -10.55 -17.39 28.73
N TYR A 180 -11.24 -16.69 27.84
CA TYR A 180 -12.47 -15.94 28.10
C TYR A 180 -13.50 -16.28 27.03
N GLU A 181 -14.75 -16.60 27.45
CA GLU A 181 -15.88 -16.89 26.58
C GLU A 181 -16.87 -15.72 26.61
N TRP A 182 -17.33 -15.33 25.43
CA TRP A 182 -18.34 -14.29 25.27
C TRP A 182 -19.68 -14.80 25.88
N ASP A 183 -20.29 -13.98 26.71
CA ASP A 183 -21.53 -14.29 27.45
C ASP A 183 -22.80 -14.09 26.60
N GLU A 184 -22.65 -13.93 25.29
CA GLU A 184 -23.72 -13.69 24.30
C GLU A 184 -24.49 -12.37 24.51
N THR A 185 -24.02 -11.47 25.37
CA THR A 185 -24.62 -10.14 25.54
C THR A 185 -24.42 -9.31 24.25
N PRO A 186 -25.51 -8.79 23.63
CA PRO A 186 -25.41 -7.96 22.45
C PRO A 186 -24.64 -6.66 22.72
N GLY A 187 -23.81 -6.26 21.78
CA GLY A 187 -23.06 -5.01 21.85
C GLY A 187 -21.55 -5.21 21.68
N THR A 188 -20.78 -4.29 22.25
CA THR A 188 -19.33 -4.37 22.23
C THR A 188 -18.84 -5.09 23.47
N ALA A 189 -18.29 -6.28 23.29
CA ALA A 189 -17.67 -7.03 24.39
C ALA A 189 -16.20 -6.64 24.54
N THR A 190 -15.69 -6.50 25.78
CA THR A 190 -14.34 -6.03 26.05
C THR A 190 -13.60 -6.84 27.11
N ILE A 191 -12.26 -6.93 26.93
CA ILE A 191 -11.33 -7.44 27.94
C ILE A 191 -10.20 -6.43 28.07
N SER A 192 -9.96 -5.94 29.28
CA SER A 192 -8.83 -5.06 29.61
C SER A 192 -7.81 -5.81 30.45
N TYR A 193 -6.55 -5.68 30.11
CA TYR A 193 -5.45 -6.29 30.86
C TYR A 193 -4.18 -5.45 30.80
N ARG A 194 -3.25 -5.77 31.69
CA ARG A 194 -1.90 -5.24 31.68
C ARG A 194 -0.92 -6.36 31.36
N VAL A 195 0.14 -5.99 30.63
CA VAL A 195 1.20 -6.91 30.26
C VAL A 195 2.57 -6.20 30.30
N ASN A 196 3.58 -6.93 30.73
CA ASN A 196 4.96 -6.45 30.56
C ASN A 196 5.35 -6.61 29.09
N PRO A 197 5.63 -5.52 28.35
CA PRO A 197 5.97 -5.59 26.94
C PRO A 197 7.43 -5.93 26.69
N ASN A 198 8.27 -5.92 27.74
CA ASN A 198 9.71 -6.09 27.59
C ASN A 198 10.02 -7.50 27.10
N ARG A 199 10.58 -7.58 25.91
CA ARG A 199 11.01 -8.82 25.29
C ARG A 199 12.51 -8.75 25.05
N THR A 200 13.21 -9.71 25.55
CA THR A 200 14.66 -9.84 25.39
C THR A 200 14.99 -10.98 24.43
N ILE A 201 16.14 -10.87 23.79
CA ILE A 201 16.75 -11.92 23.00
C ILE A 201 18.03 -12.35 23.73
N GLU A 202 18.26 -13.64 23.81
CA GLU A 202 19.54 -14.21 24.29
C GLU A 202 20.35 -14.66 23.08
N LYS A 203 21.62 -14.27 23.03
CA LYS A 203 22.51 -14.70 21.97
C LYS A 203 22.74 -16.21 22.12
N SER A 204 22.20 -16.99 21.19
CA SER A 204 22.36 -18.44 21.16
C SER A 204 22.78 -18.93 19.78
N GLY A 205 23.90 -19.61 19.70
CA GLY A 205 24.41 -20.21 18.47
C GLY A 205 24.98 -19.17 17.48
N PRO A 206 25.13 -19.56 16.20
CA PRO A 206 25.80 -18.77 15.18
C PRO A 206 24.94 -17.58 14.66
N GLU A 207 23.65 -17.53 14.99
CA GLU A 207 22.76 -16.42 14.68
C GLU A 207 22.61 -15.56 15.94
N GLY A 208 23.51 -14.63 16.17
CA GLY A 208 23.57 -13.90 17.43
C GLY A 208 22.90 -12.55 17.42
N ALA A 209 22.44 -12.09 18.59
CA ALA A 209 22.11 -10.72 18.87
C ALA A 209 23.27 -10.02 19.58
N GLU A 210 23.48 -8.74 19.33
CA GLU A 210 24.55 -7.97 19.97
C GLU A 210 24.11 -7.39 21.32
N GLY A 211 22.88 -6.93 21.41
CA GLY A 211 22.28 -6.36 22.61
C GLY A 211 21.22 -7.26 23.23
N ARG A 212 20.24 -6.66 23.87
CA ARG A 212 19.30 -7.39 24.72
C ARG A 212 17.84 -7.28 24.31
N TYR A 213 17.34 -6.09 23.98
CA TYR A 213 15.91 -5.84 23.82
C TYR A 213 15.43 -5.97 22.39
N LEU A 214 14.26 -6.59 22.19
CA LEU A 214 13.46 -6.54 20.94
C LEU A 214 12.22 -5.68 21.10
N SER A 215 11.70 -5.58 22.32
CA SER A 215 10.60 -4.73 22.71
C SER A 215 10.87 -4.19 24.12
N VAL A 216 10.46 -2.95 24.39
CA VAL A 216 10.75 -2.29 25.65
C VAL A 216 9.72 -1.23 25.98
N ASP A 217 9.39 -1.09 27.26
CA ASP A 217 8.83 0.11 27.85
C ASP A 217 9.88 0.79 28.74
N THR A 218 10.26 1.99 28.39
CA THR A 218 11.29 2.78 29.12
C THR A 218 10.70 3.62 30.26
N GLY A 219 9.37 3.64 30.40
CA GLY A 219 8.68 4.56 31.29
C GLY A 219 8.37 5.93 30.66
N GLU A 220 9.07 6.35 29.60
CA GLU A 220 8.77 7.55 28.83
C GLU A 220 8.07 7.24 27.49
N TRP A 221 8.45 6.16 26.86
CA TRP A 221 7.89 5.62 25.63
C TRP A 221 8.01 4.10 25.63
N ALA A 222 7.23 3.44 24.77
CA ALA A 222 7.34 2.00 24.57
C ALA A 222 7.36 1.65 23.08
N LEU A 223 8.15 0.67 22.70
CA LEU A 223 8.15 0.01 21.40
C LEU A 223 7.95 -1.48 21.61
N LEU A 224 6.89 -2.04 21.09
CA LEU A 224 6.51 -3.41 21.39
C LEU A 224 5.83 -4.10 20.20
N THR A 225 5.83 -5.43 20.24
CA THR A 225 4.99 -6.24 19.38
C THR A 225 3.62 -6.43 20.01
N ARG A 226 2.55 -6.43 19.22
CA ARG A 226 1.20 -6.63 19.72
C ARG A 226 1.06 -7.97 20.48
N SER A 227 0.11 -8.00 21.39
CA SER A 227 -0.23 -9.23 22.10
C SER A 227 -0.94 -10.23 21.18
N LEU A 228 -0.55 -11.50 21.29
CA LEU A 228 -1.26 -12.59 20.65
C LEU A 228 -2.55 -12.87 21.42
N THR A 229 -3.66 -12.84 20.71
CA THR A 229 -5.02 -13.09 21.25
C THR A 229 -5.77 -14.09 20.37
N PRO A 230 -5.38 -15.40 20.42
CA PRO A 230 -6.06 -16.42 19.64
C PRO A 230 -7.56 -16.39 19.93
N THR A 231 -8.37 -16.37 18.88
CA THR A 231 -9.82 -16.27 18.99
C THR A 231 -10.47 -17.37 18.16
N ARG A 232 -11.46 -18.05 18.73
CA ARG A 232 -12.27 -19.08 18.08
C ARG A 232 -13.72 -18.66 18.18
N TRP A 233 -14.52 -19.01 17.17
CA TRP A 233 -15.95 -18.69 17.17
C TRP A 233 -16.77 -19.77 16.51
N ARG A 234 -18.03 -19.82 16.90
CA ARG A 234 -19.08 -20.67 16.32
C ARG A 234 -20.16 -19.78 15.74
N TYR A 235 -20.69 -20.14 14.60
CA TYR A 235 -21.68 -19.33 13.90
C TYR A 235 -22.74 -20.19 13.21
N THR A 236 -23.90 -19.60 12.96
CA THR A 236 -25.02 -20.21 12.24
C THR A 236 -25.01 -19.78 10.77
N GLY A 237 -25.61 -20.60 9.90
CA GLY A 237 -25.73 -20.36 8.48
C GLY A 237 -24.63 -21.02 7.65
N ARG A 238 -24.66 -20.80 6.33
CA ARG A 238 -23.76 -21.47 5.37
C ARG A 238 -22.53 -20.64 5.06
N GLU A 239 -22.69 -19.33 4.99
CA GLU A 239 -21.61 -18.41 4.67
C GLU A 239 -20.66 -18.26 5.87
N PRO A 240 -19.35 -18.27 5.64
CA PRO A 240 -18.39 -18.10 6.70
C PRO A 240 -18.49 -16.71 7.33
N VAL A 241 -18.27 -16.63 8.65
CA VAL A 241 -18.09 -15.37 9.36
C VAL A 241 -16.61 -15.04 9.35
N GLY A 242 -16.27 -13.88 8.80
CA GLY A 242 -14.89 -13.36 8.71
C GLY A 242 -14.40 -12.85 10.07
N TYR A 243 -13.09 -12.56 10.11
CA TYR A 243 -12.46 -11.95 11.29
C TYR A 243 -11.50 -10.84 10.83
N ASN A 244 -11.64 -9.67 11.44
CA ASN A 244 -10.78 -8.53 11.21
C ASN A 244 -10.21 -8.00 12.52
N ARG A 245 -8.90 -7.69 12.51
CA ARG A 245 -8.21 -7.10 13.66
C ARG A 245 -7.68 -5.71 13.29
N THR A 246 -7.84 -4.79 14.22
CA THR A 246 -7.24 -3.45 14.15
C THR A 246 -6.41 -3.21 15.40
N VAL A 247 -5.21 -2.67 15.23
CA VAL A 247 -4.32 -2.26 16.33
C VAL A 247 -4.29 -0.74 16.37
N ARG A 248 -4.37 -0.14 17.56
CA ARG A 248 -4.32 1.31 17.72
C ARG A 248 -3.76 1.71 19.09
N THR A 249 -3.41 2.97 19.24
CA THR A 249 -2.98 3.58 20.50
C THR A 249 -4.11 4.42 21.11
N ALA A 250 -4.20 4.47 22.43
CA ALA A 250 -5.19 5.28 23.16
C ALA A 250 -4.74 6.75 23.34
N GLY A 251 -3.49 7.04 23.11
CA GLY A 251 -2.85 8.38 23.23
C GLY A 251 -1.80 8.54 22.14
N PRO A 252 -0.87 9.51 22.33
CA PRO A 252 0.22 9.69 21.38
C PRO A 252 0.95 8.37 21.09
N GLY A 253 1.13 8.08 19.80
CA GLY A 253 1.75 6.84 19.35
C GLY A 253 1.42 6.52 17.90
N ALA A 254 1.98 5.43 17.40
CA ALA A 254 1.71 4.88 16.08
C ALA A 254 1.62 3.35 16.17
N ALA A 255 0.80 2.76 15.32
CA ALA A 255 0.61 1.32 15.30
C ALA A 255 0.47 0.81 13.86
N GLY A 256 1.20 -0.24 13.56
CA GLY A 256 0.99 -1.12 12.41
C GLY A 256 0.09 -2.29 12.77
N GLU A 257 0.26 -3.39 12.07
CA GLU A 257 -0.46 -4.64 12.35
C GLU A 257 0.14 -5.43 13.53
N GLU A 258 1.47 -5.40 13.64
CA GLU A 258 2.23 -6.19 14.61
C GLU A 258 3.06 -5.32 15.56
N ILE A 259 3.44 -4.10 15.17
CA ILE A 259 4.29 -3.20 15.95
C ILE A 259 3.49 -2.01 16.46
N VAL A 260 3.71 -1.67 17.73
CA VAL A 260 3.10 -0.51 18.39
C VAL A 260 4.19 0.34 19.01
N TYR A 261 4.16 1.63 18.72
CA TYR A 261 4.92 2.65 19.43
C TYR A 261 4.00 3.52 20.28
N LEU A 262 4.33 3.72 21.54
CA LEU A 262 3.58 4.55 22.49
C LEU A 262 4.47 5.70 22.98
N GLY A 263 4.12 6.92 22.62
CA GLY A 263 4.87 8.15 22.92
C GLY A 263 4.68 9.18 21.81
N GLU A 264 5.21 10.37 22.00
CA GLU A 264 5.16 11.44 21.00
C GLU A 264 5.91 11.00 19.73
N VAL A 265 5.24 11.14 18.57
CA VAL A 265 5.72 10.61 17.29
C VAL A 265 5.20 11.46 16.13
N ALA A 266 6.04 11.69 15.13
CA ALA A 266 5.64 12.21 13.83
C ALA A 266 5.56 11.07 12.82
N THR A 267 4.58 11.09 11.94
CA THR A 267 4.41 10.11 10.87
C THR A 267 4.63 10.76 9.50
N PHE A 268 5.33 10.04 8.64
CA PHE A 268 5.60 10.41 7.25
C PHE A 268 5.09 9.30 6.37
N GLU A 269 4.40 9.65 5.29
CA GLU A 269 3.81 8.67 4.38
C GLU A 269 4.23 8.93 2.95
N GLU A 270 4.47 7.85 2.21
CA GLU A 270 4.68 7.87 0.76
C GLU A 270 4.00 6.66 0.14
N THR A 271 3.28 6.89 -0.95
CA THR A 271 2.61 5.83 -1.70
C THR A 271 3.28 5.66 -3.06
N ALA A 272 3.81 4.49 -3.31
CA ALA A 272 4.43 4.12 -4.58
C ALA A 272 4.19 2.63 -4.86
N HIS A 273 3.99 2.30 -6.14
CA HIS A 273 3.88 0.90 -6.60
C HIS A 273 2.80 0.08 -5.86
N ASN A 274 1.65 0.68 -5.55
CA ASN A 274 0.56 0.10 -4.75
C ASN A 274 0.94 -0.27 -3.30
N GLN A 275 2.00 0.32 -2.78
CA GLN A 275 2.36 0.24 -1.37
C GLN A 275 2.28 1.63 -0.74
N THR A 276 1.68 1.72 0.43
CA THR A 276 1.78 2.88 1.30
C THR A 276 2.80 2.59 2.37
N PHE A 277 3.87 3.38 2.39
CA PHE A 277 4.92 3.33 3.40
C PHE A 277 4.61 4.37 4.46
N THR A 278 4.46 3.94 5.70
CA THR A 278 4.28 4.82 6.85
C THR A 278 5.51 4.71 7.75
N LEU A 279 6.29 5.81 7.84
CA LEU A 279 7.44 5.90 8.74
C LEU A 279 7.04 6.71 9.99
N ALA A 280 7.00 6.04 11.13
CA ALA A 280 6.82 6.65 12.44
C ALA A 280 8.18 7.04 13.02
N VAL A 281 8.37 8.34 13.28
CA VAL A 281 9.60 8.90 13.85
C VAL A 281 9.29 9.43 15.25
N PRO A 282 9.64 8.68 16.30
CA PRO A 282 9.52 9.14 17.68
C PRO A 282 10.25 10.47 17.93
N GLU A 283 9.70 11.33 18.78
CA GLU A 283 10.38 12.59 19.18
C GLU A 283 11.76 12.33 19.80
N ARG A 284 11.91 11.16 20.47
CA ARG A 284 13.18 10.73 21.07
C ARG A 284 14.16 10.10 20.08
N ALA A 285 13.80 9.93 18.81
CA ALA A 285 14.67 9.35 17.80
C ALA A 285 15.56 10.40 17.15
N THR A 286 16.88 10.16 17.16
CA THR A 286 17.83 10.95 16.38
C THR A 286 18.12 10.22 15.06
N MET A 287 17.58 10.75 13.97
CA MET A 287 17.70 10.14 12.65
C MET A 287 19.07 10.43 12.01
N ALA A 288 19.76 9.39 11.50
CA ALA A 288 20.97 9.55 10.67
C ALA A 288 20.65 10.01 9.24
N ALA A 289 19.47 9.68 8.74
CA ALA A 289 18.97 10.09 7.44
C ALA A 289 17.64 10.83 7.61
N SER A 290 17.27 11.72 6.67
CA SER A 290 15.98 12.37 6.73
C SER A 290 14.84 11.33 6.52
N PRO A 291 13.67 11.51 7.14
CA PRO A 291 12.52 10.62 6.93
C PRO A 291 12.15 10.46 5.45
N ILE A 292 12.20 11.54 4.68
CA ILE A 292 11.94 11.52 3.23
C ILE A 292 12.97 10.65 2.52
N SER A 293 14.27 10.76 2.86
CA SER A 293 15.30 9.92 2.23
C SER A 293 15.15 8.43 2.55
N VAL A 294 14.60 8.09 3.74
CA VAL A 294 14.28 6.70 4.10
C VAL A 294 13.14 6.19 3.23
N LEU A 295 12.06 6.95 3.12
CA LEU A 295 10.91 6.60 2.28
C LEU A 295 11.31 6.49 0.80
N ASP A 296 12.06 7.46 0.27
CA ASP A 296 12.61 7.40 -1.10
C ASP A 296 13.42 6.12 -1.34
N SER A 297 14.25 5.72 -0.36
CA SER A 297 15.06 4.50 -0.48
C SER A 297 14.20 3.25 -0.52
N MET A 298 13.15 3.18 0.32
CA MET A 298 12.23 2.04 0.37
C MET A 298 11.35 1.96 -0.89
N THR A 299 10.84 3.09 -1.38
CA THR A 299 10.02 3.11 -2.60
C THR A 299 10.84 2.74 -3.83
N ASN A 300 12.09 3.20 -3.93
CA ASN A 300 13.02 2.76 -4.96
C ASN A 300 13.29 1.24 -4.87
N ALA A 301 13.52 0.71 -3.66
CA ALA A 301 13.70 -0.72 -3.44
C ALA A 301 12.43 -1.52 -3.80
N SER A 302 11.24 -0.99 -3.50
CA SER A 302 9.96 -1.59 -3.91
C SER A 302 9.86 -1.76 -5.41
N ASN A 303 10.29 -0.76 -6.17
CA ASN A 303 10.30 -0.83 -7.63
C ASN A 303 11.36 -1.81 -8.14
N ALA A 304 12.56 -1.79 -7.58
CA ALA A 304 13.69 -2.61 -8.01
C ALA A 304 13.50 -4.10 -7.70
N LEU A 305 12.90 -4.44 -6.56
CA LEU A 305 12.74 -5.82 -6.08
C LEU A 305 11.43 -6.43 -6.57
N ARG A 306 11.46 -7.08 -7.74
CA ARG A 306 10.28 -7.64 -8.42
C ARG A 306 10.11 -9.14 -8.14
N VAL A 307 9.81 -9.44 -6.90
CA VAL A 307 9.75 -10.83 -6.40
C VAL A 307 8.32 -11.33 -6.13
N GLY A 308 7.32 -10.60 -6.62
CA GLY A 308 5.90 -11.01 -6.64
C GLY A 308 5.12 -10.67 -5.38
N ASP A 309 5.72 -10.74 -4.21
CA ASP A 309 5.06 -10.42 -2.96
C ASP A 309 5.21 -8.92 -2.64
N ARG A 310 4.08 -8.27 -2.37
CA ARG A 310 4.06 -6.83 -2.11
C ARG A 310 2.85 -6.49 -1.26
N ASP A 311 3.10 -6.20 0.01
CA ASP A 311 2.06 -5.80 0.95
C ASP A 311 1.60 -4.37 0.67
N ARG A 312 0.33 -4.10 0.83
CA ARG A 312 -0.24 -2.76 0.56
C ARG A 312 0.25 -1.70 1.53
N HIS A 313 0.50 -2.08 2.78
CA HIS A 313 0.97 -1.20 3.84
C HIS A 313 2.30 -1.73 4.37
N VAL A 314 3.27 -0.86 4.46
CA VAL A 314 4.56 -1.10 5.10
C VAL A 314 4.67 -0.11 6.25
N PHE A 315 4.68 -0.61 7.48
CA PHE A 315 4.78 0.22 8.67
C PHE A 315 6.18 0.12 9.27
N VAL A 316 6.81 1.26 9.48
CA VAL A 316 8.20 1.35 9.95
C VAL A 316 8.30 2.28 11.13
N VAL A 317 8.97 1.85 12.20
CA VAL A 317 9.30 2.71 13.33
C VAL A 317 10.81 2.97 13.36
N ALA A 318 11.20 4.25 13.39
CA ALA A 318 12.57 4.63 13.66
C ALA A 318 12.85 4.51 15.16
N ALA A 319 13.28 3.33 15.61
CA ALA A 319 13.48 3.04 17.02
C ALA A 319 14.55 3.96 17.63
N PRO A 320 14.27 4.65 18.77
CA PRO A 320 15.28 5.47 19.44
C PRO A 320 16.51 4.62 19.78
N SER A 321 17.68 4.98 19.26
CA SER A 321 18.92 4.21 19.41
C SER A 321 19.62 4.47 20.73
N GLU A 322 19.25 5.57 21.43
CA GLU A 322 19.84 5.96 22.70
C GLU A 322 19.02 5.38 23.86
N ALA A 323 19.64 5.05 24.93
CA ALA A 323 19.06 4.55 26.19
C ALA A 323 18.45 3.14 26.14
N VAL A 324 18.55 2.40 25.04
CA VAL A 324 18.12 1.01 24.94
C VAL A 324 19.23 0.16 24.33
N ASP A 325 19.57 -0.94 25.01
CA ASP A 325 20.48 -1.97 24.52
C ASP A 325 19.72 -2.90 23.59
N TRP A 326 19.50 -2.46 22.32
CA TRP A 326 18.77 -3.22 21.32
C TRP A 326 19.52 -4.49 20.93
N GLY A 327 18.79 -5.61 20.87
CA GLY A 327 19.36 -6.91 20.53
C GLY A 327 19.71 -7.07 19.06
N VAL A 328 19.15 -6.23 18.19
CA VAL A 328 19.37 -6.21 16.75
C VAL A 328 19.33 -4.77 16.24
N GLU A 329 19.85 -4.52 15.05
CA GLU A 329 19.84 -3.19 14.42
C GLU A 329 18.49 -2.84 13.79
N GLY A 330 17.74 -3.85 13.36
CA GLY A 330 16.37 -3.80 12.84
C GLY A 330 15.62 -5.08 13.16
N TYR A 331 14.31 -5.06 13.00
CA TYR A 331 13.46 -6.21 13.25
C TYR A 331 12.16 -6.12 12.45
N GLN A 332 11.99 -7.01 11.49
CA GLN A 332 10.76 -7.19 10.72
C GLN A 332 9.88 -8.26 11.37
N ILE A 333 8.57 -8.05 11.46
CA ILE A 333 7.60 -9.00 11.99
C ILE A 333 6.28 -8.91 11.24
N GLY A 334 5.57 -10.04 11.16
CA GLY A 334 4.33 -10.14 10.40
C GLY A 334 4.59 -10.07 8.91
N ASP A 335 3.71 -9.40 8.19
CA ASP A 335 3.84 -9.26 6.75
C ASP A 335 4.78 -8.09 6.40
N ALA A 336 4.56 -6.89 6.95
CA ALA A 336 5.30 -5.70 6.55
C ALA A 336 5.52 -4.66 7.66
N ASP A 337 5.43 -5.05 8.92
CA ASP A 337 5.81 -4.19 10.03
C ASP A 337 7.28 -4.37 10.37
N MET A 338 7.98 -3.27 10.64
CA MET A 338 9.37 -3.31 11.05
C MET A 338 9.73 -2.13 11.95
N TRP A 339 10.78 -2.29 12.72
CA TRP A 339 11.48 -1.16 13.31
C TRP A 339 12.97 -1.24 12.98
N VAL A 340 13.59 -0.10 12.83
CA VAL A 340 15.01 0.06 12.56
C VAL A 340 15.57 1.10 13.52
N GLN A 341 16.74 0.86 14.09
CA GLN A 341 17.39 1.85 14.92
C GLN A 341 17.58 3.17 14.16
N SER A 342 17.17 4.28 14.73
CA SER A 342 17.10 5.58 14.07
C SER A 342 18.44 6.10 13.53
N ARG A 343 19.56 5.64 14.09
CA ARG A 343 20.91 6.02 13.69
C ARG A 343 21.48 5.20 12.54
N GLN A 344 20.73 4.24 12.01
CA GLN A 344 21.17 3.45 10.85
C GLN A 344 21.25 4.32 9.59
N SER A 345 22.42 4.22 8.92
CA SER A 345 22.73 4.97 7.70
C SER A 345 22.09 4.33 6.48
N LEU A 346 21.66 5.17 5.52
CA LEU A 346 21.27 4.70 4.18
C LEU A 346 22.48 4.52 3.24
N ALA A 347 23.59 5.22 3.51
CA ALA A 347 24.80 5.18 2.70
C ALA A 347 25.83 4.19 3.28
N THR A 348 25.44 2.93 3.34
CA THR A 348 26.29 1.82 3.77
C THR A 348 25.83 0.53 3.12
N ALA A 349 26.76 -0.38 2.81
CA ALA A 349 26.42 -1.70 2.27
C ALA A 349 25.65 -2.58 3.29
N ASN A 350 25.73 -2.29 4.58
CA ASN A 350 24.90 -2.87 5.64
C ASN A 350 23.66 -1.98 5.89
N ASN A 351 22.91 -1.68 4.85
CA ASN A 351 21.72 -0.83 4.94
C ASN A 351 20.55 -1.59 5.60
N VAL A 352 20.40 -1.39 6.91
CA VAL A 352 19.39 -2.10 7.72
C VAL A 352 17.97 -1.75 7.29
N TRP A 353 17.69 -0.53 6.83
CA TRP A 353 16.36 -0.16 6.33
C TRP A 353 15.93 -1.02 5.16
N LEU A 354 16.85 -1.28 4.23
CA LEU A 354 16.58 -2.13 3.08
C LEU A 354 16.63 -3.62 3.44
N HIS A 355 17.44 -4.01 4.43
CA HIS A 355 17.49 -5.38 4.94
C HIS A 355 16.12 -5.81 5.49
N GLU A 356 15.53 -5.01 6.39
CA GLU A 356 14.21 -5.28 6.95
C GLU A 356 13.12 -5.22 5.89
N TYR A 357 13.24 -4.30 4.92
CA TYR A 357 12.31 -4.25 3.80
C TYR A 357 12.37 -5.52 2.93
N VAL A 358 13.56 -6.08 2.69
CA VAL A 358 13.67 -7.35 1.94
C VAL A 358 12.97 -8.48 2.68
N HIS A 359 13.04 -8.53 4.01
CA HIS A 359 12.30 -9.52 4.80
C HIS A 359 10.78 -9.43 4.58
N SER A 360 10.22 -8.23 4.47
CA SER A 360 8.79 -8.04 4.14
C SER A 360 8.41 -8.57 2.75
N ARG A 361 9.40 -8.82 1.89
CA ARG A 361 9.20 -9.37 0.54
C ARG A 361 9.42 -10.89 0.45
N GLN A 362 9.85 -11.53 1.56
CA GLN A 362 10.08 -12.98 1.67
C GLN A 362 8.82 -13.69 2.13
N ALA A 363 7.97 -14.12 1.18
CA ALA A 363 6.70 -14.79 1.46
C ALA A 363 6.81 -16.31 1.65
N TYR A 364 8.00 -16.89 1.45
CA TYR A 364 8.23 -18.32 1.57
C TYR A 364 8.74 -18.70 2.98
N GLU A 365 8.38 -19.91 3.40
CA GLU A 365 8.97 -20.54 4.58
C GLU A 365 10.17 -21.42 4.19
N THR A 366 11.06 -21.69 5.13
CA THR A 366 12.29 -22.45 4.88
C THR A 366 12.36 -23.72 5.73
N THR A 367 12.95 -24.79 5.16
CA THR A 367 13.47 -25.90 5.95
C THR A 367 14.84 -25.54 6.53
N PRO A 368 15.39 -26.33 7.46
CA PRO A 368 16.76 -26.09 7.98
C PRO A 368 17.82 -25.93 6.88
N GLY A 369 17.72 -26.68 5.78
CA GLY A 369 18.67 -26.64 4.67
C GLY A 369 18.62 -25.37 3.81
N THR A 370 17.52 -24.63 3.86
CA THR A 370 17.36 -23.36 3.14
C THR A 370 17.28 -22.15 4.06
N ARG A 371 17.41 -22.34 5.37
CA ARG A 371 17.32 -21.27 6.38
C ARG A 371 18.26 -20.09 6.10
N TRP A 372 19.42 -20.36 5.53
CA TRP A 372 20.41 -19.33 5.17
C TRP A 372 19.88 -18.29 4.17
N THR A 373 18.90 -18.65 3.34
CA THR A 373 18.36 -17.73 2.33
C THR A 373 17.63 -16.55 2.96
N VAL A 374 17.08 -16.70 4.16
CA VAL A 374 16.36 -15.63 4.86
C VAL A 374 17.29 -14.43 5.04
N GLU A 375 18.35 -14.60 5.78
CA GLU A 375 19.28 -13.52 6.11
C GLU A 375 20.27 -13.23 4.98
N GLY A 376 20.74 -14.29 4.30
CA GLY A 376 21.71 -14.15 3.22
C GLY A 376 21.15 -13.34 2.05
N TRP A 377 19.88 -13.54 1.70
CA TRP A 377 19.27 -12.75 0.63
C TRP A 377 18.91 -11.34 1.09
N ALA A 378 18.45 -11.16 2.32
CA ALA A 378 18.20 -9.84 2.87
C ALA A 378 19.48 -8.99 2.87
N THR A 379 20.60 -9.56 3.33
CA THR A 379 21.92 -8.90 3.33
C THR A 379 22.42 -8.61 1.91
N TYR A 380 22.29 -9.57 0.98
CA TYR A 380 22.70 -9.38 -0.41
C TYR A 380 21.90 -8.28 -1.09
N TYR A 381 20.57 -8.36 -1.01
CA TYR A 381 19.70 -7.37 -1.68
C TYR A 381 19.79 -5.99 -1.03
N ALA A 382 19.97 -5.90 0.29
CA ALA A 382 20.21 -4.62 0.94
C ALA A 382 21.44 -3.91 0.35
N ALA A 383 22.56 -4.63 0.25
CA ALA A 383 23.79 -4.09 -0.36
C ALA A 383 23.64 -3.79 -1.85
N ALA A 384 23.00 -4.70 -2.61
CA ALA A 384 22.80 -4.53 -4.05
C ALA A 384 21.87 -3.35 -4.39
N LEU A 385 20.76 -3.20 -3.64
CA LEU A 385 19.82 -2.08 -3.81
C LEU A 385 20.44 -0.74 -3.38
N THR A 386 21.30 -0.74 -2.36
CA THR A 386 22.02 0.46 -1.93
C THR A 386 23.04 0.91 -2.98
N LEU A 387 23.72 -0.04 -3.62
CA LEU A 387 24.59 0.23 -4.78
C LEU A 387 23.79 0.73 -5.98
N GLU A 388 22.63 0.11 -6.26
CA GLU A 388 21.73 0.46 -7.36
C GLU A 388 21.15 1.87 -7.21
N GLN A 389 21.03 2.36 -5.97
CA GLN A 389 20.58 3.71 -5.62
C GLN A 389 21.74 4.74 -5.60
N ASP A 390 22.94 4.39 -6.03
CA ASP A 390 24.15 5.23 -6.00
C ASP A 390 24.49 5.78 -4.60
N ARG A 391 24.07 5.07 -3.53
CA ARG A 391 24.37 5.47 -2.15
C ARG A 391 25.73 4.97 -1.67
N ILE A 392 26.27 3.93 -2.32
CA ILE A 392 27.60 3.36 -2.08
C ILE A 392 28.28 3.05 -3.42
N GLY A 393 29.61 2.99 -3.41
CA GLY A 393 30.41 2.51 -4.55
C GLY A 393 30.57 0.99 -4.59
N PHE A 394 31.04 0.48 -5.74
CA PHE A 394 31.29 -0.97 -5.91
C PHE A 394 32.31 -1.52 -4.90
N ASP A 395 33.32 -0.73 -4.53
CA ASP A 395 34.32 -1.18 -3.57
C ASP A 395 33.73 -1.45 -2.18
N GLU A 396 32.78 -0.64 -1.73
CA GLU A 396 32.09 -0.85 -0.46
C GLU A 396 31.15 -2.08 -0.53
N PHE A 397 30.37 -2.19 -1.61
CA PHE A 397 29.56 -3.38 -1.89
C PHE A 397 30.42 -4.64 -1.92
N ARG A 398 31.53 -4.61 -2.63
CA ARG A 398 32.50 -5.72 -2.70
C ARG A 398 33.07 -6.06 -1.34
N ALA A 399 33.46 -5.05 -0.55
CA ALA A 399 34.03 -5.26 0.79
C ALA A 399 33.04 -5.97 1.72
N GLN A 400 31.76 -5.60 1.67
CA GLN A 400 30.68 -6.22 2.44
C GLN A 400 30.52 -7.71 2.10
N LEU A 401 30.36 -8.03 0.81
CA LEU A 401 30.13 -9.42 0.41
C LEU A 401 31.37 -10.29 0.53
N ALA A 402 32.58 -9.74 0.31
CA ALA A 402 33.84 -10.48 0.43
C ALA A 402 34.11 -11.00 1.85
N VAL A 403 33.46 -10.48 2.87
CA VAL A 403 33.48 -11.01 4.22
C VAL A 403 33.15 -12.50 4.25
N GLY A 404 32.09 -12.90 3.46
CA GLY A 404 31.65 -14.29 3.35
C GLY A 404 32.69 -15.26 2.76
N GLY A 405 33.73 -14.74 2.10
CA GLY A 405 34.86 -15.50 1.57
C GLY A 405 36.07 -15.66 2.52
N ARG A 406 35.95 -15.11 3.73
CA ARG A 406 37.06 -15.23 4.71
C ARG A 406 37.28 -16.68 5.16
N PRO A 407 38.52 -17.04 5.57
CA PRO A 407 38.85 -18.42 5.97
C PRO A 407 37.95 -19.00 7.07
N VAL A 408 37.42 -18.16 7.98
CA VAL A 408 36.48 -18.57 9.04
C VAL A 408 35.21 -19.23 8.52
N TYR A 409 34.84 -18.93 7.27
CA TYR A 409 33.64 -19.48 6.60
C TYR A 409 33.94 -20.59 5.58
N SER A 410 35.26 -21.00 5.41
CA SER A 410 35.62 -22.03 4.44
C SER A 410 35.01 -23.40 4.76
N ASP A 411 34.86 -23.69 6.04
CA ASP A 411 34.39 -25.00 6.54
C ASP A 411 32.85 -25.01 6.76
N VAL A 412 32.13 -23.93 6.37
CA VAL A 412 30.70 -23.82 6.50
C VAL A 412 30.00 -24.38 5.29
N ALA A 413 29.08 -25.34 5.45
CA ALA A 413 28.04 -25.71 4.51
C ALA A 413 26.74 -24.97 4.90
N LEU A 414 26.21 -24.14 4.02
CA LEU A 414 25.04 -23.34 4.35
C LEU A 414 23.78 -24.17 4.62
N THR A 415 23.69 -25.36 4.05
CA THR A 415 22.61 -26.34 4.28
C THR A 415 22.69 -27.06 5.61
N ASP A 416 23.86 -27.04 6.27
CA ASP A 416 24.09 -27.67 7.56
C ASP A 416 24.43 -26.63 8.64
N ARG A 417 23.44 -26.27 9.45
CA ARG A 417 23.57 -25.29 10.53
C ARG A 417 24.60 -25.67 11.57
N ALA A 418 24.89 -26.98 11.73
CA ALA A 418 25.90 -27.43 12.68
C ALA A 418 27.33 -26.99 12.30
N THR A 419 27.55 -26.66 11.02
CA THR A 419 28.86 -26.16 10.53
C THR A 419 28.97 -24.64 10.63
N TRP A 420 27.88 -23.91 10.97
CA TRP A 420 27.90 -22.45 10.96
C TRP A 420 28.76 -21.91 12.09
N THR A 421 29.55 -20.91 11.75
CA THR A 421 30.21 -20.00 12.68
C THR A 421 29.40 -18.69 12.74
N ASP A 422 29.82 -17.76 13.60
CA ASP A 422 29.11 -16.48 13.81
C ASP A 422 28.67 -15.81 12.50
N ASP A 423 27.39 -15.54 12.36
CA ASP A 423 26.76 -14.84 11.23
C ASP A 423 26.98 -15.48 9.84
N ALA A 424 27.27 -16.80 9.78
CA ALA A 424 27.53 -17.47 8.50
C ALA A 424 26.38 -17.34 7.49
N ASN A 425 25.12 -17.39 7.96
CA ASN A 425 23.93 -17.16 7.15
C ASN A 425 23.89 -15.75 6.56
N TYR A 426 24.32 -14.74 7.31
CA TYR A 426 24.44 -13.36 6.82
C TYR A 426 25.63 -13.22 5.86
N ARG A 427 26.83 -13.63 6.28
CA ARG A 427 28.09 -13.32 5.59
C ARG A 427 28.33 -14.23 4.39
N LYS A 428 28.47 -15.56 4.61
CA LYS A 428 28.60 -16.52 3.50
C LYS A 428 27.32 -16.58 2.68
N GLY A 429 26.16 -16.53 3.35
CA GLY A 429 24.85 -16.52 2.68
C GLY A 429 24.69 -15.38 1.68
N ALA A 430 25.08 -14.15 2.04
CA ALA A 430 25.00 -13.02 1.11
C ALA A 430 25.97 -13.16 -0.07
N LEU A 431 27.18 -13.62 0.15
CA LEU A 431 28.13 -13.86 -0.93
C LEU A 431 27.63 -14.95 -1.89
N VAL A 432 27.09 -16.07 -1.37
CA VAL A 432 26.55 -17.16 -2.18
C VAL A 432 25.29 -16.70 -2.95
N ALA A 433 24.41 -15.89 -2.33
CA ALA A 433 23.28 -15.28 -3.01
C ALA A 433 23.73 -14.42 -4.21
N GLY A 434 24.72 -13.55 -3.98
CA GLY A 434 25.28 -12.72 -5.07
C GLY A 434 25.98 -13.56 -6.15
N ARG A 435 26.63 -14.65 -5.78
CA ARG A 435 27.23 -15.61 -6.73
C ARG A 435 26.17 -16.31 -7.56
N ALA A 436 25.08 -16.76 -6.96
CA ALA A 436 23.94 -17.34 -7.68
C ALA A 436 23.34 -16.33 -8.69
N ASP A 437 23.23 -15.04 -8.32
CA ASP A 437 22.79 -13.99 -9.26
C ASP A 437 23.80 -13.81 -10.42
N VAL A 438 25.10 -13.80 -10.13
CA VAL A 438 26.16 -13.76 -11.17
C VAL A 438 26.05 -14.96 -12.13
N HIS A 439 25.84 -16.17 -11.59
CA HIS A 439 25.72 -17.38 -12.41
C HIS A 439 24.47 -17.34 -13.29
N VAL A 440 23.29 -16.98 -12.75
CA VAL A 440 22.05 -16.82 -13.51
C VAL A 440 22.19 -15.78 -14.59
N ARG A 441 22.69 -14.58 -14.27
CA ARG A 441 22.91 -13.50 -15.25
C ARG A 441 23.87 -13.90 -16.35
N SER A 442 24.97 -14.57 -16.00
CA SER A 442 25.97 -15.02 -16.98
C SER A 442 25.43 -16.07 -17.92
N ALA A 443 24.70 -17.06 -17.39
CA ALA A 443 24.12 -18.15 -18.20
C ALA A 443 22.99 -17.68 -19.13
N THR A 444 22.28 -16.62 -18.75
CA THR A 444 21.10 -16.11 -19.50
C THR A 444 21.36 -14.85 -20.29
N GLY A 445 22.62 -14.40 -20.37
CA GLY A 445 22.93 -13.11 -21.02
C GLY A 445 22.20 -11.94 -20.39
N ARG A 446 22.01 -11.95 -19.06
CA ARG A 446 21.31 -10.94 -18.25
C ARG A 446 19.78 -10.95 -18.36
N ASN A 447 19.19 -11.90 -19.08
CA ASN A 447 17.73 -11.95 -19.24
C ASN A 447 16.99 -12.41 -17.97
N ARG A 448 17.69 -13.13 -17.08
CA ARG A 448 17.18 -13.56 -15.77
C ARG A 448 18.16 -13.21 -14.66
N THR A 449 17.66 -13.11 -13.46
CA THR A 449 18.41 -12.77 -12.25
C THR A 449 17.98 -13.68 -11.10
N LEU A 450 18.63 -13.59 -9.97
CA LEU A 450 18.21 -14.29 -8.74
C LEU A 450 16.78 -13.90 -8.32
N GLN A 451 16.27 -12.70 -8.70
CA GLN A 451 14.89 -12.32 -8.44
C GLN A 451 13.87 -13.29 -9.09
N THR A 452 14.24 -13.93 -10.22
CA THR A 452 13.38 -14.96 -10.84
C THR A 452 13.20 -16.15 -9.89
N VAL A 453 14.28 -16.61 -9.26
CA VAL A 453 14.23 -17.67 -8.24
C VAL A 453 13.42 -17.20 -7.02
N PHE A 454 13.70 -15.99 -6.53
CA PHE A 454 12.99 -15.41 -5.39
C PHE A 454 11.48 -15.38 -5.62
N GLN A 455 11.05 -14.90 -6.78
CA GLN A 455 9.64 -14.86 -7.16
C GLN A 455 9.01 -16.27 -7.17
N SER A 456 9.72 -17.26 -7.68
CA SER A 456 9.26 -18.65 -7.66
C SER A 456 9.10 -19.17 -6.23
N LEU A 457 10.10 -18.91 -5.34
CA LEU A 457 10.04 -19.34 -3.94
C LEU A 457 8.83 -18.72 -3.21
N ASN A 458 8.53 -17.46 -3.45
CA ASN A 458 7.35 -16.80 -2.88
C ASN A 458 6.02 -17.45 -3.32
N GLY A 459 6.04 -18.30 -4.32
CA GLY A 459 4.90 -19.10 -4.77
C GLY A 459 4.65 -20.38 -3.97
N TYR A 460 5.62 -20.85 -3.21
CA TYR A 460 5.51 -22.08 -2.43
C TYR A 460 4.61 -21.89 -1.21
N ARG A 461 3.83 -22.91 -0.88
CA ARG A 461 2.94 -22.94 0.29
C ARG A 461 3.56 -23.67 1.48
N ASP A 462 4.37 -24.69 1.17
CA ASP A 462 5.08 -25.47 2.17
C ASP A 462 6.52 -24.97 2.31
N PRO A 463 7.19 -25.21 3.42
CA PRO A 463 8.58 -24.80 3.60
C PRO A 463 9.48 -25.31 2.48
N VAL A 464 10.21 -24.40 1.85
CA VAL A 464 11.09 -24.68 0.71
C VAL A 464 12.23 -25.59 1.14
N THR A 465 12.39 -26.72 0.45
CA THR A 465 13.51 -27.62 0.63
C THR A 465 14.70 -27.22 -0.25
N GLN A 466 15.91 -27.69 0.09
CA GLN A 466 17.10 -27.45 -0.72
C GLN A 466 16.94 -27.95 -2.16
N SER A 467 16.29 -29.11 -2.36
CA SER A 467 16.04 -29.64 -3.70
C SER A 467 15.08 -28.77 -4.52
N GLN A 468 14.05 -28.21 -3.90
CA GLN A 468 13.14 -27.27 -4.55
C GLN A 468 13.85 -25.95 -4.89
N PHE A 469 14.63 -25.40 -3.96
CA PHE A 469 15.46 -24.22 -4.22
C PHE A 469 16.39 -24.44 -5.43
N LEU A 470 17.13 -25.55 -5.47
CA LEU A 470 18.02 -25.86 -6.59
C LEU A 470 17.25 -26.12 -7.91
N ALA A 471 16.04 -26.65 -7.85
CA ALA A 471 15.19 -26.82 -9.04
C ALA A 471 14.78 -25.43 -9.62
N GLU A 472 14.44 -24.45 -8.78
CA GLU A 472 14.14 -23.07 -9.23
C GLU A 472 15.39 -22.38 -9.78
N VAL A 473 16.57 -22.63 -9.19
CA VAL A 473 17.86 -22.15 -9.73
C VAL A 473 18.14 -22.76 -11.12
N GLU A 474 17.89 -24.06 -11.29
CA GLU A 474 18.01 -24.74 -12.59
C GLU A 474 17.03 -24.16 -13.62
N ALA A 475 15.78 -23.97 -13.23
CA ALA A 475 14.78 -23.36 -14.09
C ALA A 475 15.16 -21.93 -14.51
N ALA A 476 15.82 -21.18 -13.63
CA ALA A 476 16.27 -19.83 -13.92
C ALA A 476 17.53 -19.78 -14.79
N GLY A 477 18.55 -20.63 -14.54
CA GLY A 477 19.87 -20.51 -15.15
C GLY A 477 20.42 -21.77 -15.82
N GLY A 478 19.72 -22.88 -15.73
CA GLY A 478 20.11 -24.18 -16.29
C GLY A 478 20.97 -25.04 -15.34
N PRO A 479 21.26 -26.30 -15.73
CA PRO A 479 21.88 -27.29 -14.86
C PRO A 479 23.28 -26.88 -14.35
N GLY A 480 24.07 -26.18 -15.16
CA GLY A 480 25.40 -25.72 -14.72
C GLY A 480 25.32 -24.66 -13.60
N VAL A 481 24.30 -23.81 -13.60
CA VAL A 481 24.04 -22.83 -12.52
C VAL A 481 23.59 -23.55 -11.25
N ARG A 482 22.70 -24.53 -11.41
CA ARG A 482 22.26 -25.41 -10.31
C ARG A 482 23.44 -26.09 -9.62
N ASP A 483 24.32 -26.74 -10.41
CA ASP A 483 25.45 -27.51 -9.87
C ASP A 483 26.48 -26.60 -9.18
N ALA A 484 26.75 -25.42 -9.71
CA ALA A 484 27.60 -24.42 -9.06
C ALA A 484 26.98 -23.93 -7.73
N THR A 485 25.68 -23.64 -7.73
CA THR A 485 24.97 -23.20 -6.53
C THR A 485 24.89 -24.33 -5.49
N ALA A 486 24.64 -25.57 -5.91
CA ALA A 486 24.68 -26.73 -5.01
C ALA A 486 26.05 -26.88 -4.35
N THR A 487 27.14 -26.77 -5.11
CA THR A 487 28.50 -26.81 -4.57
C THR A 487 28.73 -25.71 -3.52
N GLU A 488 28.33 -24.48 -3.80
CA GLU A 488 28.54 -23.34 -2.92
C GLU A 488 27.65 -23.36 -1.66
N THR A 489 26.54 -24.10 -1.66
CA THR A 489 25.59 -24.20 -0.54
C THR A 489 25.76 -25.47 0.29
N GLU A 490 26.01 -26.62 -0.36
CA GLU A 490 25.98 -27.94 0.28
C GLU A 490 27.33 -28.41 0.74
N THR A 491 28.41 -27.78 0.27
CA THR A 491 29.77 -28.19 0.63
C THR A 491 30.53 -27.14 1.44
N ALA A 492 31.46 -27.61 2.26
CA ALA A 492 32.45 -26.79 2.97
C ALA A 492 33.48 -26.25 1.95
N THR A 493 33.11 -25.26 1.17
CA THR A 493 33.94 -24.72 0.10
C THR A 493 34.16 -23.22 0.30
N ALA A 494 35.39 -22.77 0.04
CA ALA A 494 35.69 -21.34 0.01
C ALA A 494 35.03 -20.69 -1.20
N VAL A 495 34.25 -19.65 -0.96
CA VAL A 495 33.57 -18.87 -1.99
C VAL A 495 34.27 -17.54 -2.14
N THR A 496 34.47 -17.08 -3.38
CA THR A 496 35.17 -15.82 -3.65
C THR A 496 34.26 -14.80 -4.31
N MET A 497 34.43 -13.54 -3.91
CA MET A 497 33.75 -12.40 -4.52
C MET A 497 34.24 -12.17 -5.97
N TRP A 498 33.33 -11.81 -6.88
CA TRP A 498 33.65 -11.43 -8.24
C TRP A 498 34.29 -10.03 -8.31
N ASN A 499 35.00 -9.77 -9.38
CA ASN A 499 35.66 -8.49 -9.60
C ASN A 499 34.73 -7.45 -10.28
N GLU A 500 35.16 -6.20 -10.27
CA GLU A 500 34.44 -5.07 -10.84
C GLU A 500 34.15 -5.22 -12.36
N THR A 501 35.10 -5.79 -13.12
CA THR A 501 34.89 -6.03 -14.56
C THR A 501 33.72 -7.02 -14.79
N THR A 502 33.64 -8.08 -13.99
CA THR A 502 32.51 -9.02 -14.03
C THR A 502 31.22 -8.32 -13.61
N HIS A 503 31.28 -7.48 -12.57
CA HIS A 503 30.11 -6.72 -12.10
C HIS A 503 29.61 -5.79 -13.21
N ARG A 504 30.43 -4.94 -13.78
CA ARG A 504 30.06 -4.04 -14.88
C ARG A 504 29.50 -4.78 -16.08
N ARG A 505 30.01 -5.95 -16.41
CA ARG A 505 29.50 -6.76 -17.51
C ARG A 505 28.13 -7.35 -17.25
N LEU A 506 27.84 -7.81 -16.02
CA LEU A 506 26.63 -8.56 -15.70
C LEU A 506 25.53 -7.71 -15.06
N PHE A 507 25.92 -6.75 -14.25
CA PHE A 507 25.00 -5.83 -13.61
C PHE A 507 24.94 -4.50 -14.36
N GLY A 508 26.03 -4.04 -14.94
CA GLY A 508 26.20 -2.93 -15.90
C GLY A 508 25.57 -1.62 -15.46
N SER A 509 25.22 -0.82 -16.44
CA SER A 509 24.08 0.06 -16.32
C SER A 509 22.87 -0.85 -16.12
N ILE A 510 22.10 -0.61 -15.10
CA ILE A 510 20.94 -1.41 -14.74
C ILE A 510 20.04 -1.51 -15.97
N PRO A 511 19.70 -2.71 -16.48
CA PRO A 511 18.79 -2.80 -17.62
C PRO A 511 17.53 -2.01 -17.37
N ALA A 512 16.93 -1.46 -18.42
CA ALA A 512 15.64 -0.80 -18.31
C ALA A 512 14.67 -1.63 -17.46
N ARG A 513 14.12 -1.05 -16.41
CA ARG A 513 13.14 -1.69 -15.52
C ARG A 513 11.85 -0.92 -15.63
N ILE A 514 11.03 -1.34 -16.56
CA ILE A 514 9.75 -0.70 -16.79
C ILE A 514 8.74 -1.19 -15.76
N GLY A 515 8.26 -0.28 -14.92
CA GLY A 515 7.16 -0.44 -14.00
C GLY A 515 5.89 0.19 -14.53
N TYR A 516 4.75 -0.39 -14.19
CA TYR A 516 3.44 0.15 -14.50
C TYR A 516 2.64 0.22 -13.21
N SER A 517 1.88 1.30 -13.03
CA SER A 517 0.98 1.40 -11.90
C SER A 517 -0.29 2.16 -12.26
N LEU A 518 -1.38 1.76 -11.61
CA LEU A 518 -2.60 2.53 -11.60
C LEU A 518 -2.55 3.51 -10.43
N PRO A 519 -2.84 4.79 -10.66
CA PRO A 519 -3.01 5.72 -9.54
C PRO A 519 -4.21 5.28 -8.69
N PRO A 520 -4.14 5.51 -7.37
CA PRO A 520 -5.28 5.23 -6.50
C PRO A 520 -6.53 5.98 -6.98
N PRO A 521 -7.75 5.40 -6.85
CA PRO A 521 -8.99 6.01 -7.32
C PRO A 521 -9.32 7.37 -6.68
N ASP A 522 -8.77 7.66 -5.52
CA ASP A 522 -8.93 8.91 -4.77
C ASP A 522 -8.05 10.05 -5.26
N ARG A 523 -7.10 9.76 -6.16
CA ARG A 523 -6.25 10.79 -6.76
C ARG A 523 -7.03 11.58 -7.82
N ASP A 524 -7.16 12.88 -7.59
CA ASP A 524 -7.81 13.80 -8.53
C ASP A 524 -7.26 13.64 -9.95
N ALA A 525 -8.19 13.48 -10.92
CA ALA A 525 -7.92 13.37 -12.35
C ALA A 525 -7.22 12.10 -12.86
N ALA A 526 -6.97 11.09 -12.03
CA ALA A 526 -6.38 9.82 -12.46
C ALA A 526 -7.31 9.01 -13.39
N TYR A 527 -8.59 9.13 -13.15
CA TYR A 527 -9.65 8.50 -13.92
C TYR A 527 -10.60 9.57 -14.45
N ARG A 528 -10.82 9.55 -15.73
CA ARG A 528 -11.73 10.49 -16.39
C ARG A 528 -12.76 9.76 -17.25
N VAL A 529 -13.90 10.38 -17.43
CA VAL A 529 -14.93 9.83 -18.31
C VAL A 529 -15.28 10.85 -19.39
N ASP A 530 -15.47 10.34 -20.59
CA ASP A 530 -16.02 11.12 -21.70
C ASP A 530 -17.26 10.45 -22.26
N SER A 531 -18.31 11.25 -22.45
CA SER A 531 -19.60 10.80 -22.97
C SER A 531 -20.50 11.97 -23.32
N LEU A 532 -21.71 11.65 -23.80
CA LEU A 532 -22.77 12.65 -24.00
C LEU A 532 -23.31 13.24 -22.69
N TYR A 533 -23.07 12.58 -21.55
CA TYR A 533 -23.54 13.02 -20.23
C TYR A 533 -22.54 13.95 -19.56
N ARG A 534 -21.26 13.65 -19.67
CA ARG A 534 -20.18 14.39 -19.03
C ARG A 534 -18.92 14.29 -19.90
N SER A 535 -18.30 15.43 -20.15
CA SER A 535 -17.12 15.50 -21.00
C SER A 535 -15.88 15.69 -20.16
N ASN A 536 -14.91 14.80 -20.34
CA ASN A 536 -13.63 14.81 -19.67
C ASN A 536 -13.73 15.03 -18.14
N ALA A 537 -14.76 14.44 -17.52
CA ALA A 537 -15.06 14.63 -16.12
C ALA A 537 -14.27 13.64 -15.23
N PRO A 538 -13.72 14.07 -14.09
CA PRO A 538 -13.10 13.14 -13.14
C PRO A 538 -14.15 12.19 -12.56
N VAL A 539 -13.80 10.92 -12.39
CA VAL A 539 -14.66 9.87 -11.84
C VAL A 539 -13.98 9.05 -10.73
N GLY A 540 -12.88 9.56 -10.21
CA GLY A 540 -12.23 9.04 -9.01
C GLY A 540 -12.92 9.51 -7.72
N GLY A 541 -12.37 9.14 -6.57
CA GLY A 541 -12.83 9.56 -5.24
C GLY A 541 -13.41 8.42 -4.40
N SER A 542 -13.84 7.33 -5.01
CA SER A 542 -14.26 6.10 -4.31
C SER A 542 -14.30 4.91 -5.25
N GLU A 543 -13.98 3.73 -4.77
CA GLU A 543 -14.32 2.48 -5.44
C GLU A 543 -15.73 2.01 -5.04
N PRO A 544 -16.47 1.40 -5.93
CA PRO A 544 -16.17 1.23 -7.37
C PRO A 544 -16.39 2.52 -8.17
N ILE A 545 -15.63 2.69 -9.26
CA ILE A 545 -15.90 3.75 -10.24
C ILE A 545 -17.25 3.50 -10.90
N ARG A 546 -18.13 4.50 -10.86
CA ARG A 546 -19.48 4.36 -11.38
C ARG A 546 -19.62 5.01 -12.75
N LEU A 547 -20.00 4.22 -13.73
CA LEU A 547 -20.25 4.64 -15.11
C LEU A 547 -21.68 4.27 -15.54
N VAL A 548 -22.11 4.87 -16.63
CA VAL A 548 -23.28 4.40 -17.36
C VAL A 548 -22.86 3.86 -18.72
N ARG A 549 -23.72 3.03 -19.31
CA ARG A 549 -23.50 2.42 -20.63
C ARG A 549 -23.09 3.45 -21.68
N ASN A 550 -22.11 3.09 -22.50
CA ASN A 550 -21.51 3.90 -23.57
C ASN A 550 -20.67 5.10 -23.07
N GLU A 551 -20.29 5.13 -21.80
CA GLU A 551 -19.25 6.03 -21.34
C GLU A 551 -17.87 5.42 -21.60
N THR A 552 -16.92 6.28 -21.97
CA THR A 552 -15.51 5.92 -22.18
C THR A 552 -14.74 6.31 -20.95
N LEU A 553 -14.13 5.32 -20.27
CA LEU A 553 -13.19 5.54 -19.18
C LEU A 553 -11.82 5.79 -19.78
N ALA A 554 -11.18 6.88 -19.39
CA ALA A 554 -9.77 7.15 -19.60
C ALA A 554 -9.02 6.93 -18.26
N VAL A 555 -7.97 6.16 -18.32
CA VAL A 555 -7.12 5.79 -17.18
C VAL A 555 -5.72 6.32 -17.46
N ASN A 556 -5.20 7.20 -16.61
CA ASN A 556 -3.83 7.70 -16.69
C ASN A 556 -2.90 6.75 -15.92
N ALA A 557 -2.45 5.70 -16.60
CA ALA A 557 -1.47 4.77 -16.06
C ALA A 557 -0.09 5.44 -15.98
N VAL A 558 0.61 5.19 -14.90
CA VAL A 558 1.99 5.63 -14.73
C VAL A 558 2.94 4.56 -15.25
N VAL A 559 3.86 4.95 -16.10
CA VAL A 559 4.95 4.10 -16.59
C VAL A 559 6.26 4.73 -16.13
N GLU A 560 7.10 3.94 -15.47
CA GLU A 560 8.37 4.39 -14.93
C GLU A 560 9.50 3.44 -15.34
N ASN A 561 10.63 3.98 -15.73
CA ASN A 561 11.85 3.23 -15.94
C ASN A 561 12.81 3.45 -14.76
N ALA A 562 12.76 2.55 -13.78
CA ALA A 562 13.69 2.57 -12.65
C ALA A 562 15.05 1.92 -12.97
N GLY A 563 15.31 1.59 -14.23
CA GLY A 563 16.58 1.06 -14.70
C GLY A 563 17.56 2.16 -15.13
N GLY A 564 18.83 1.79 -15.30
CA GLY A 564 19.90 2.68 -15.74
C GLY A 564 20.08 2.75 -17.25
N GLU A 565 19.27 2.05 -18.05
CA GLU A 565 19.25 2.11 -19.52
C GLU A 565 17.87 2.50 -20.03
N ALA A 566 17.83 3.13 -21.20
CA ALA A 566 16.57 3.46 -21.86
C ALA A 566 15.85 2.18 -22.31
N GLY A 567 14.56 2.03 -21.96
CA GLY A 567 13.74 0.86 -22.23
C GLY A 567 12.46 1.14 -22.98
N ALA A 568 12.03 0.18 -23.81
CA ALA A 568 10.71 0.21 -24.43
C ALA A 568 9.64 -0.27 -23.44
N TYR A 569 8.47 0.37 -23.45
CA TYR A 569 7.32 -0.06 -22.68
C TYR A 569 6.14 -0.38 -23.57
N ASN A 570 5.24 -1.23 -23.05
CA ASN A 570 3.94 -1.54 -23.63
C ASN A 570 2.88 -1.56 -22.50
N ALA A 571 2.34 -0.38 -22.20
CA ALA A 571 1.28 -0.26 -21.20
C ALA A 571 -0.02 -0.83 -21.78
N THR A 572 -0.63 -1.80 -21.11
CA THR A 572 -1.86 -2.45 -21.54
C THR A 572 -2.95 -2.28 -20.49
N LEU A 573 -4.15 -1.90 -20.96
CA LEU A 573 -5.37 -1.91 -20.16
C LEU A 573 -6.12 -3.21 -20.43
N ALA A 574 -6.39 -3.96 -19.39
CA ALA A 574 -7.24 -5.14 -19.50
C ALA A 574 -8.55 -4.94 -18.75
N VAL A 575 -9.64 -5.48 -19.33
CA VAL A 575 -10.97 -5.54 -18.71
C VAL A 575 -11.35 -7.00 -18.54
N ASN A 576 -11.60 -7.42 -17.30
CA ASN A 576 -11.84 -8.81 -16.94
C ASN A 576 -10.76 -9.77 -17.51
N GLY A 577 -9.50 -9.33 -17.48
CA GLY A 577 -8.36 -10.10 -17.98
C GLY A 577 -8.14 -10.05 -19.51
N THR A 578 -9.02 -9.39 -20.26
CA THR A 578 -8.86 -9.21 -21.71
C THR A 578 -8.26 -7.84 -22.01
N VAL A 579 -7.14 -7.80 -22.73
CA VAL A 579 -6.50 -6.53 -23.14
C VAL A 579 -7.41 -5.80 -24.13
N VAL A 580 -7.77 -4.56 -23.81
CA VAL A 580 -8.68 -3.72 -24.60
C VAL A 580 -8.02 -2.47 -25.17
N ALA A 581 -6.90 -2.04 -24.58
CA ALA A 581 -6.10 -0.93 -25.09
C ALA A 581 -4.62 -1.16 -24.78
N ALA A 582 -3.75 -0.59 -25.60
CA ALA A 582 -2.30 -0.61 -25.40
C ALA A 582 -1.67 0.69 -25.87
N ARG A 583 -0.58 1.12 -25.21
CA ARG A 583 0.30 2.22 -25.61
C ARG A 583 1.74 1.79 -25.48
N GLN A 584 2.48 2.01 -26.53
CA GLN A 584 3.90 1.71 -26.58
C GLN A 584 4.71 2.99 -26.61
N GLY A 585 5.90 2.93 -26.06
CA GLY A 585 6.84 4.03 -26.06
C GLY A 585 8.20 3.60 -25.56
N ARG A 586 9.04 4.58 -25.27
CA ARG A 586 10.38 4.39 -24.72
C ARG A 586 10.60 5.43 -23.63
N LEU A 587 11.22 5.00 -22.55
CA LEU A 587 11.64 5.85 -21.45
C LEU A 587 13.15 5.80 -21.31
N ASP A 588 13.77 6.93 -21.07
CA ASP A 588 15.18 7.00 -20.67
C ASP A 588 15.35 6.48 -19.22
N ALA A 589 16.59 6.27 -18.80
CA ALA A 589 16.90 5.84 -17.46
C ALA A 589 16.32 6.83 -16.41
N GLY A 590 15.60 6.32 -15.44
CA GLY A 590 14.95 7.10 -14.37
C GLY A 590 13.79 7.99 -14.86
N GLU A 591 13.35 7.85 -16.10
CA GLU A 591 12.23 8.62 -16.65
C GLU A 591 10.88 8.01 -16.23
N ARG A 592 9.91 8.89 -15.98
CA ARG A 592 8.53 8.56 -15.66
C ARG A 592 7.58 9.32 -16.58
N THR A 593 6.54 8.67 -17.04
CA THR A 593 5.50 9.28 -17.88
C THR A 593 4.11 8.79 -17.46
N GLU A 594 3.11 9.58 -17.76
CA GLU A 594 1.71 9.14 -17.66
C GLU A 594 1.20 8.80 -19.07
N VAL A 595 0.49 7.67 -19.16
CA VAL A 595 0.00 7.12 -20.40
C VAL A 595 -1.52 6.95 -20.31
N GLU A 596 -2.25 7.67 -21.13
CA GLU A 596 -3.70 7.55 -21.18
C GLU A 596 -4.10 6.28 -21.94
N LEU A 597 -4.90 5.43 -21.29
CA LEU A 597 -5.52 4.23 -21.83
C LEU A 597 -7.03 4.35 -21.72
N THR A 598 -7.77 4.06 -22.80
CA THR A 598 -9.21 4.30 -22.85
C THR A 598 -9.98 3.03 -23.19
N HIS A 599 -11.18 2.89 -22.60
CA HIS A 599 -12.13 1.83 -22.95
C HIS A 599 -13.58 2.32 -22.82
N THR A 600 -14.43 1.95 -23.79
CA THR A 600 -15.88 2.26 -23.77
C THR A 600 -16.66 1.06 -23.29
N PHE A 601 -17.47 1.24 -22.25
CA PHE A 601 -18.29 0.18 -21.66
C PHE A 601 -19.69 0.14 -22.32
N ALA A 602 -19.92 -0.83 -23.19
CA ALA A 602 -21.15 -0.94 -23.95
C ALA A 602 -22.32 -1.61 -23.20
N ALA A 603 -22.03 -2.43 -22.18
CA ALA A 603 -23.03 -3.19 -21.43
C ALA A 603 -22.98 -2.88 -19.93
N PRO A 604 -24.12 -2.93 -19.22
CA PRO A 604 -24.16 -2.89 -17.76
C PRO A 604 -23.46 -4.11 -17.17
N GLY A 605 -22.81 -3.93 -16.02
CA GLY A 605 -22.09 -5.00 -15.32
C GLY A 605 -21.03 -4.51 -14.35
N ARG A 606 -20.37 -5.43 -13.67
CA ARG A 606 -19.21 -5.18 -12.83
C ARG A 606 -17.98 -5.66 -13.58
N TYR A 607 -17.00 -4.81 -13.71
CA TYR A 607 -15.77 -5.05 -14.45
C TYR A 607 -14.56 -4.82 -13.55
N VAL A 608 -13.55 -5.65 -13.73
CA VAL A 608 -12.22 -5.43 -13.17
C VAL A 608 -11.34 -4.87 -14.27
N VAL A 609 -10.88 -3.65 -14.08
CA VAL A 609 -9.96 -2.97 -14.99
C VAL A 609 -8.57 -3.07 -14.40
N SER A 610 -7.57 -3.48 -15.19
CA SER A 610 -6.22 -3.70 -14.70
C SER A 610 -5.14 -3.18 -15.65
N VAL A 611 -4.01 -2.78 -15.04
CA VAL A 611 -2.74 -2.48 -15.70
C VAL A 611 -1.64 -3.20 -14.90
N ASP A 612 -0.93 -4.14 -15.52
CA ASP A 612 0.19 -4.90 -14.94
C ASP A 612 -0.08 -5.49 -13.53
N GLY A 613 -1.32 -5.95 -13.30
CA GLY A 613 -1.71 -6.55 -12.01
C GLY A 613 -2.37 -5.59 -11.03
N ASP A 614 -2.18 -4.29 -11.18
CA ASP A 614 -2.96 -3.30 -10.44
C ASP A 614 -4.38 -3.27 -10.97
N THR A 615 -5.37 -3.21 -10.08
CA THR A 615 -6.77 -3.34 -10.45
C THR A 615 -7.63 -2.24 -9.86
N VAL A 616 -8.68 -1.85 -10.59
CA VAL A 616 -9.76 -1.01 -10.11
C VAL A 616 -11.11 -1.61 -10.53
N THR A 617 -12.10 -1.52 -9.66
CA THR A 617 -13.44 -1.99 -9.97
C THR A 617 -14.25 -0.89 -10.64
N VAL A 618 -14.89 -1.23 -11.76
CA VAL A 618 -15.83 -0.37 -12.49
C VAL A 618 -17.23 -1.01 -12.48
N VAL A 619 -18.24 -0.24 -12.08
CA VAL A 619 -19.64 -0.64 -12.15
C VAL A 619 -20.34 0.19 -13.19
N VAL A 620 -20.85 -0.48 -14.20
CA VAL A 620 -21.61 0.14 -15.31
C VAL A 620 -23.09 -0.14 -15.13
N SER A 621 -23.92 0.87 -15.18
CA SER A 621 -25.37 0.75 -15.11
C SER A 621 -26.05 1.36 -16.33
N ASP A 622 -27.35 1.15 -16.47
CA ASP A 622 -28.15 1.95 -17.39
C ASP A 622 -28.25 3.38 -16.86
N PRO A 623 -28.34 4.40 -17.74
CA PRO A 623 -28.53 5.78 -17.30
C PRO A 623 -29.86 5.93 -16.54
N ALA A 624 -29.84 6.77 -15.52
CA ALA A 624 -31.02 7.08 -14.74
C ALA A 624 -32.09 7.79 -15.59
N ALA A 625 -33.34 7.69 -15.20
CA ALA A 625 -34.40 8.50 -15.76
C ALA A 625 -34.33 9.91 -15.14
N ALA A 626 -34.05 10.92 -15.97
CA ALA A 626 -34.17 12.30 -15.58
C ALA A 626 -35.61 12.80 -15.90
N SER A 627 -36.18 13.62 -15.04
CA SER A 627 -37.57 14.01 -15.11
C SER A 627 -37.78 15.50 -15.31
N VAL A 628 -38.91 15.86 -15.94
CA VAL A 628 -39.38 17.25 -16.05
C VAL A 628 -39.90 17.69 -14.68
N THR A 629 -39.27 18.70 -14.09
CA THR A 629 -39.57 19.22 -12.75
C THR A 629 -40.29 20.59 -12.80
N GLY A 630 -40.35 21.23 -13.96
CA GLY A 630 -41.03 22.51 -14.11
C GLY A 630 -41.22 22.85 -15.57
N VAL A 631 -42.33 23.57 -15.85
CA VAL A 631 -42.65 24.18 -17.15
C VAL A 631 -43.07 25.61 -16.94
N SER A 632 -42.56 26.48 -17.78
CA SER A 632 -42.98 27.89 -17.82
C SER A 632 -43.14 28.39 -19.27
N ALA A 633 -43.96 29.40 -19.46
CA ALA A 633 -44.12 30.02 -20.73
C ALA A 633 -43.96 31.54 -20.61
N SER A 634 -43.36 32.17 -21.61
CA SER A 634 -43.16 33.63 -21.64
C SER A 634 -43.22 34.15 -23.09
N PRO A 635 -44.03 35.18 -23.35
CA PRO A 635 -45.04 35.80 -22.47
C PRO A 635 -46.23 34.86 -22.21
N ARG A 636 -47.00 35.09 -21.14
CA ARG A 636 -48.24 34.35 -20.86
C ARG A 636 -49.52 34.97 -21.49
N GLU A 637 -49.38 36.20 -21.94
CA GLU A 637 -50.42 36.93 -22.65
C GLU A 637 -49.82 37.51 -23.92
N LEU A 638 -50.42 37.26 -25.05
CA LEU A 638 -49.94 37.74 -26.35
C LEU A 638 -51.08 37.91 -27.32
N GLY A 639 -50.87 38.67 -28.43
CA GLY A 639 -51.76 38.75 -29.53
C GLY A 639 -51.65 37.57 -30.48
N GLN A 640 -52.70 37.36 -31.29
CA GLN A 640 -52.75 36.35 -32.33
C GLN A 640 -51.53 36.42 -33.26
N GLY A 641 -50.92 35.28 -33.58
CA GLY A 641 -49.65 35.16 -34.34
C GLY A 641 -48.40 35.44 -33.53
N GLY A 642 -48.54 35.67 -32.21
CA GLY A 642 -47.43 35.92 -31.33
C GLY A 642 -46.59 34.63 -31.01
N ARG A 643 -45.38 34.84 -30.59
CA ARG A 643 -44.47 33.74 -30.24
C ARG A 643 -44.33 33.62 -28.73
N VAL A 644 -44.34 32.37 -28.26
CA VAL A 644 -44.13 32.01 -26.85
C VAL A 644 -42.96 31.08 -26.72
N ASP A 645 -42.09 31.41 -25.81
CA ASP A 645 -41.01 30.50 -25.38
C ASP A 645 -41.52 29.61 -24.26
N VAL A 646 -41.52 28.30 -24.51
CA VAL A 646 -41.88 27.26 -23.55
C VAL A 646 -40.57 26.69 -22.97
N ALA A 647 -40.33 26.92 -21.70
CA ALA A 647 -39.15 26.43 -21.00
C ALA A 647 -39.51 25.23 -20.13
N ALA A 648 -38.86 24.11 -20.36
CA ALA A 648 -38.94 22.90 -19.51
C ALA A 648 -37.70 22.76 -18.68
N THR A 649 -37.84 22.66 -17.37
CA THR A 649 -36.75 22.36 -16.44
C THR A 649 -36.71 20.87 -16.22
N VAL A 650 -35.54 20.25 -16.48
CA VAL A 650 -35.33 18.81 -16.38
C VAL A 650 -34.24 18.58 -15.36
N ALA A 651 -34.50 17.73 -14.38
CA ALA A 651 -33.54 17.39 -13.31
C ALA A 651 -33.17 15.92 -13.33
N ASN A 652 -31.89 15.64 -13.20
CA ASN A 652 -31.38 14.35 -12.82
C ASN A 652 -31.05 14.40 -11.33
N GLN A 653 -31.85 13.77 -10.47
CA GLN A 653 -31.70 13.75 -9.03
C GLN A 653 -30.91 12.50 -8.55
N HIS A 654 -30.37 11.71 -9.48
CA HIS A 654 -29.62 10.49 -9.18
C HIS A 654 -28.12 10.75 -9.14
N ASP A 655 -27.39 9.89 -8.44
CA ASP A 655 -25.91 9.93 -8.34
C ASP A 655 -25.20 9.40 -9.58
N ILE A 656 -25.94 8.95 -10.59
CA ILE A 656 -25.41 8.51 -11.89
C ILE A 656 -25.98 9.39 -13.01
N PRO A 657 -25.30 9.47 -14.17
CA PRO A 657 -25.82 10.18 -15.33
C PRO A 657 -27.21 9.74 -15.75
N GLY A 658 -28.01 10.67 -16.21
CA GLY A 658 -29.40 10.44 -16.57
C GLY A 658 -29.78 10.94 -17.96
N THR A 659 -30.87 10.43 -18.51
CA THR A 659 -31.42 10.85 -19.81
C THR A 659 -32.90 11.13 -19.69
N ALA A 660 -33.37 12.10 -20.44
CA ALA A 660 -34.80 12.41 -20.63
C ALA A 660 -35.10 12.70 -22.10
N ALA A 661 -36.24 12.22 -22.57
CA ALA A 661 -36.82 12.63 -23.85
C ALA A 661 -37.95 13.64 -23.58
N VAL A 662 -37.65 14.93 -23.70
CA VAL A 662 -38.62 16.00 -23.43
C VAL A 662 -39.45 16.23 -24.63
N VAL A 663 -40.76 16.02 -24.51
CA VAL A 663 -41.76 16.22 -25.56
C VAL A 663 -42.61 17.43 -25.22
N PHE A 664 -42.56 18.46 -26.08
CA PHE A 664 -43.34 19.67 -25.94
C PHE A 664 -44.64 19.54 -26.73
N ARG A 665 -45.76 19.91 -26.11
CA ARG A 665 -47.11 19.85 -26.74
C ARG A 665 -47.84 21.16 -26.60
N ARG A 666 -48.65 21.45 -27.62
CA ARG A 666 -49.68 22.51 -27.64
C ARG A 666 -51.04 21.82 -27.72
N ASP A 667 -51.87 22.00 -26.74
CA ASP A 667 -53.20 21.39 -26.63
C ASP A 667 -53.17 19.86 -26.89
N GLY A 668 -52.14 19.20 -26.32
CA GLY A 668 -51.88 17.75 -26.47
C GLY A 668 -51.12 17.33 -27.73
N VAL A 669 -51.00 18.22 -28.74
CA VAL A 669 -50.27 17.94 -30.00
C VAL A 669 -48.79 18.24 -29.85
N VAL A 670 -47.93 17.29 -30.21
CA VAL A 670 -46.48 17.44 -30.17
C VAL A 670 -46.02 18.48 -31.19
N PHE A 671 -45.26 19.48 -30.77
CA PHE A 671 -44.62 20.46 -31.66
C PHE A 671 -43.09 20.42 -31.60
N ALA A 672 -42.50 19.85 -30.55
CA ALA A 672 -41.06 19.65 -30.48
C ALA A 672 -40.72 18.49 -29.55
N GLU A 673 -39.55 17.88 -29.81
CA GLU A 673 -38.97 16.85 -28.96
C GLU A 673 -37.48 17.08 -28.84
N GLN A 674 -36.92 16.82 -27.65
CA GLN A 674 -35.49 16.89 -27.45
C GLN A 674 -35.04 15.83 -26.45
N ARG A 675 -34.02 15.02 -26.82
CA ARG A 675 -33.30 14.16 -25.87
C ARG A 675 -32.24 14.96 -25.16
N LEU A 676 -32.17 14.80 -23.85
CA LEU A 676 -31.18 15.39 -22.96
C LEU A 676 -30.36 14.33 -22.29
N TYR A 677 -29.09 14.66 -22.10
CA TYR A 677 -28.11 13.89 -21.33
C TYR A 677 -27.64 14.79 -20.20
N LEU A 678 -27.82 14.35 -18.96
CA LEU A 678 -27.54 15.14 -17.78
C LEU A 678 -26.51 14.42 -16.90
N PRO A 679 -25.46 15.12 -16.43
CA PRO A 679 -24.59 14.62 -15.37
C PRO A 679 -25.40 14.27 -14.10
N PRO A 680 -24.79 13.57 -13.13
CA PRO A 680 -25.37 13.34 -11.81
C PRO A 680 -25.76 14.66 -11.13
N GLN A 681 -26.87 14.67 -10.40
CA GLN A 681 -27.32 15.78 -9.55
C GLN A 681 -27.40 17.14 -10.28
N THR A 682 -27.73 17.14 -11.57
CA THR A 682 -27.79 18.36 -12.37
C THR A 682 -29.20 18.67 -12.89
N THR A 683 -29.42 19.95 -13.09
CA THR A 683 -30.67 20.48 -13.68
C THR A 683 -30.35 21.28 -14.94
N ARG A 684 -31.16 21.14 -15.98
CA ARG A 684 -31.03 21.86 -17.25
C ARG A 684 -32.37 22.35 -17.73
N THR A 685 -32.43 23.59 -18.20
CA THR A 685 -33.60 24.16 -18.82
C THR A 685 -33.47 24.12 -20.35
N VAL A 686 -34.55 23.68 -21.00
CA VAL A 686 -34.65 23.63 -22.47
C VAL A 686 -35.78 24.51 -22.88
N VAL A 687 -35.56 25.36 -23.89
CA VAL A 687 -36.54 26.28 -24.39
C VAL A 687 -36.93 25.91 -25.83
N ARG A 688 -38.23 25.95 -26.12
CA ARG A 688 -38.80 25.83 -27.47
C ARG A 688 -39.80 26.94 -27.72
N THR A 689 -39.67 27.60 -28.84
CA THR A 689 -40.55 28.65 -29.25
C THR A 689 -41.69 28.09 -30.12
N VAL A 690 -42.92 28.47 -29.84
CA VAL A 690 -44.08 28.12 -30.62
C VAL A 690 -44.89 29.40 -30.97
N THR A 691 -45.44 29.44 -32.16
CA THR A 691 -46.34 30.50 -32.58
C THR A 691 -47.80 30.10 -32.29
N LEU A 692 -48.58 31.03 -31.71
CA LEU A 692 -50.00 30.80 -31.36
C LEU A 692 -50.89 31.66 -32.21
N ASP A 693 -51.58 31.00 -33.17
CA ASP A 693 -52.38 31.70 -34.19
C ASP A 693 -53.86 31.79 -33.82
N ASP A 694 -54.35 30.93 -32.93
CA ASP A 694 -55.78 30.86 -32.56
C ASP A 694 -56.01 31.61 -31.25
N PRO A 695 -57.01 32.53 -31.19
CA PRO A 695 -57.32 33.22 -29.94
C PRO A 695 -57.99 32.29 -28.92
N GLY A 696 -57.68 32.48 -27.63
CA GLY A 696 -58.17 31.67 -26.52
C GLY A 696 -57.08 31.25 -25.55
N THR A 697 -57.43 30.38 -24.63
CA THR A 697 -56.48 29.83 -23.74
C THR A 697 -55.87 28.57 -24.36
N VAL A 698 -54.53 28.55 -24.53
CA VAL A 698 -53.76 27.44 -25.11
C VAL A 698 -52.96 26.79 -24.00
N SER A 699 -53.10 25.48 -23.84
CA SER A 699 -52.33 24.71 -22.86
C SER A 699 -51.01 24.24 -23.48
N LEU A 700 -49.88 24.78 -22.96
CA LEU A 700 -48.54 24.37 -23.35
C LEU A 700 -47.99 23.44 -22.32
N SER A 701 -47.54 22.30 -22.73
CA SER A 701 -46.98 21.30 -21.79
C SER A 701 -45.65 20.73 -22.26
N ALA A 702 -44.86 20.28 -21.29
CA ALA A 702 -43.70 19.48 -21.54
C ALA A 702 -43.71 18.25 -20.61
N GLY A 703 -43.27 17.11 -21.13
CA GLY A 703 -43.21 15.86 -20.39
C GLY A 703 -42.09 14.96 -20.87
N ASP A 704 -41.69 14.03 -20.02
CA ASP A 704 -40.63 13.05 -20.26
C ASP A 704 -41.17 11.63 -20.55
N GLY A 705 -42.47 11.50 -20.70
CA GLY A 705 -43.18 10.22 -20.85
C GLY A 705 -43.68 9.62 -19.54
N GLN A 706 -43.19 10.06 -18.40
CA GLN A 706 -43.67 9.67 -17.05
C GLN A 706 -44.32 10.81 -16.33
N THR A 707 -43.75 12.00 -16.40
CA THR A 707 -44.31 13.26 -15.87
C THR A 707 -44.64 14.22 -17.00
N THR A 708 -45.76 14.90 -16.89
CA THR A 708 -46.16 15.99 -17.80
C THR A 708 -46.56 17.19 -16.96
N MET A 709 -45.98 18.35 -17.24
CA MET A 709 -46.33 19.62 -16.63
C MET A 709 -46.91 20.56 -17.69
N ALA A 710 -47.86 21.36 -17.32
CA ALA A 710 -48.52 22.27 -18.23
C ALA A 710 -48.57 23.69 -17.67
N VAL A 711 -48.69 24.65 -18.57
CA VAL A 711 -48.87 26.07 -18.30
C VAL A 711 -49.81 26.67 -19.34
N ASP A 712 -50.77 27.43 -18.89
CA ASP A 712 -51.73 28.07 -19.79
C ASP A 712 -51.25 29.45 -20.22
N VAL A 713 -51.49 29.75 -21.49
CA VAL A 713 -51.17 31.02 -22.15
C VAL A 713 -52.41 31.58 -22.80
N THR A 714 -52.68 32.85 -22.58
CA THR A 714 -53.82 33.52 -23.14
C THR A 714 -53.50 34.29 -24.45
N VAL A 715 -54.18 33.95 -25.51
CA VAL A 715 -54.05 34.64 -26.83
C VAL A 715 -55.23 35.55 -27.03
N SER A 716 -55.04 36.86 -27.16
CA SER A 716 -56.06 37.86 -27.41
C SER A 716 -56.28 38.07 -28.90
N THR A 717 -57.52 38.46 -29.29
CA THR A 717 -57.90 38.76 -30.67
C THR A 717 -57.33 40.08 -31.21
N GLY A 718 -56.52 40.80 -30.42
CA GLY A 718 -55.84 42.02 -30.82
C GLY A 718 -54.58 41.72 -31.62
N THR A 719 -54.48 42.33 -32.81
CA THR A 719 -53.23 42.31 -33.58
C THR A 719 -52.11 42.92 -32.74
N ALA A 720 -50.98 42.25 -32.62
CA ALA A 720 -49.81 42.79 -31.95
C ALA A 720 -49.43 44.15 -32.52
N GLU A 721 -49.54 45.21 -31.72
CA GLU A 721 -49.06 46.53 -32.09
C GLU A 721 -47.59 46.46 -32.42
N PRO A 722 -47.11 46.92 -33.58
CA PRO A 722 -45.72 46.83 -33.93
C PRO A 722 -44.93 47.68 -32.93
N THR A 723 -44.05 47.09 -32.24
CA THR A 723 -43.11 47.75 -31.32
C THR A 723 -42.45 48.90 -32.05
N ARG A 724 -42.76 50.12 -31.62
CA ARG A 724 -42.10 51.35 -32.12
C ARG A 724 -40.63 51.27 -31.85
N THR A 725 -39.83 51.29 -32.90
CA THR A 725 -38.44 51.54 -32.86
C THR A 725 -38.15 52.83 -32.10
N PRO A 726 -37.40 52.88 -31.03
CA PRO A 726 -37.08 54.14 -30.37
C PRO A 726 -36.20 54.99 -31.30
N THR A 727 -36.74 56.17 -31.67
CA THR A 727 -36.01 57.21 -32.35
C THR A 727 -34.84 57.68 -31.47
N THR A 728 -33.69 57.67 -32.04
CA THR A 728 -32.47 58.22 -31.46
C THR A 728 -32.65 59.70 -31.14
N THR A 729 -32.74 60.03 -29.88
CA THR A 729 -32.55 61.40 -29.39
C THR A 729 -31.12 61.52 -28.88
N GLU A 730 -30.37 62.36 -29.53
CA GLU A 730 -29.05 62.80 -29.05
C GLU A 730 -29.20 63.41 -27.65
N ALA A 731 -28.53 62.86 -26.66
CA ALA A 731 -28.36 63.48 -25.37
C ALA A 731 -26.90 63.71 -25.10
N ARG A 732 -26.59 64.96 -24.88
CA ARG A 732 -25.36 65.60 -24.47
C ARG A 732 -24.65 64.86 -23.31
N THR A 733 -23.35 64.76 -23.48
CA THR A 733 -22.37 64.42 -22.47
C THR A 733 -22.48 65.27 -21.21
N THR A 734 -22.57 64.57 -20.04
CA THR A 734 -21.99 65.04 -18.80
C THR A 734 -21.33 63.85 -18.14
N GLY A 735 -20.05 64.03 -17.77
CA GLY A 735 -19.16 63.00 -17.24
C GLY A 735 -19.60 62.48 -15.89
N GLY A 736 -19.24 61.24 -15.67
CA GLY A 736 -19.32 60.54 -14.39
C GLY A 736 -18.44 59.30 -14.44
N THR A 737 -17.34 59.42 -13.75
CA THR A 737 -16.33 58.36 -13.52
C THR A 737 -16.95 57.08 -12.94
N GLY A 738 -16.58 55.94 -13.47
CA GLY A 738 -16.92 54.62 -12.94
C GLY A 738 -16.02 53.58 -13.56
N ASP A 739 -14.83 53.42 -12.99
CA ASP A 739 -13.81 52.42 -13.33
C ASP A 739 -14.27 50.97 -13.07
N GLY A 740 -13.84 50.09 -13.93
CA GLY A 740 -13.72 48.68 -13.61
C GLY A 740 -14.37 47.76 -14.62
N PHE A 741 -13.60 47.27 -15.57
CA PHE A 741 -13.71 45.98 -16.25
C PHE A 741 -13.03 45.92 -17.64
N SER A 742 -12.12 46.86 -17.94
CA SER A 742 -11.39 46.84 -19.23
C SER A 742 -9.89 46.56 -19.15
N ALA A 743 -9.33 46.46 -17.95
CA ALA A 743 -7.87 46.26 -17.79
C ALA A 743 -7.43 44.81 -17.84
N LEU A 744 -8.28 43.83 -17.51
CA LEU A 744 -7.91 42.39 -17.53
C LEU A 744 -7.88 41.79 -18.94
N ALA A 745 -8.74 42.24 -19.85
CA ALA A 745 -8.79 41.74 -21.22
C ALA A 745 -7.60 42.25 -22.06
N ALA A 746 -7.10 43.46 -21.78
CA ALA A 746 -5.94 44.03 -22.47
C ALA A 746 -4.60 43.41 -22.01
N LEU A 747 -4.50 43.01 -20.74
CA LEU A 747 -3.31 42.33 -20.19
C LEU A 747 -3.17 40.89 -20.70
N LEU A 748 -4.28 40.18 -20.88
CA LEU A 748 -4.25 38.82 -21.45
C LEU A 748 -3.87 38.80 -22.95
N ALA A 749 -4.31 39.81 -23.71
CA ALA A 749 -3.93 39.94 -25.12
C ALA A 749 -2.45 40.32 -25.28
N ALA A 750 -1.92 41.18 -24.39
CA ALA A 750 -0.50 41.55 -24.40
C ALA A 750 0.44 40.42 -23.95
N LEU A 751 0.02 39.57 -23.00
CA LEU A 751 0.77 38.39 -22.60
C LEU A 751 0.81 37.30 -23.66
N LEU A 752 -0.28 37.09 -24.40
CA LEU A 752 -0.31 36.16 -25.52
C LEU A 752 0.56 36.60 -26.71
N ALA A 753 0.59 37.92 -26.99
CA ALA A 753 1.45 38.48 -28.03
C ALA A 753 2.95 38.43 -27.67
N ALA A 754 3.28 38.59 -26.38
CA ALA A 754 4.68 38.48 -25.91
C ALA A 754 5.17 37.02 -25.88
N LEU A 755 4.31 36.04 -25.67
CA LEU A 755 4.63 34.61 -25.72
C LEU A 755 4.79 34.10 -27.16
N LEU A 756 4.09 34.68 -28.13
CA LEU A 756 4.21 34.36 -29.56
C LEU A 756 5.43 35.04 -30.21
N ALA A 757 5.86 36.20 -29.72
CA ALA A 757 7.06 36.90 -30.25
C ALA A 757 8.38 36.25 -29.80
N ARG A 758 8.42 35.47 -28.70
CA ARG A 758 9.61 34.75 -28.24
C ARG A 758 9.87 33.41 -28.94
N ARG A 759 9.01 33.02 -29.90
CA ARG A 759 9.20 31.77 -30.67
C ARG A 759 9.80 31.98 -32.07
N ARG A 760 10.31 33.16 -32.39
CA ARG A 760 11.00 33.42 -33.65
C ARG A 760 12.30 34.16 -33.37
N GLU A 761 13.32 33.41 -33.05
CA GLU A 761 14.72 33.68 -33.42
C GLU A 761 15.50 32.35 -33.30
N PRO A 762 16.50 32.14 -34.17
CA PRO A 762 16.86 30.84 -34.77
C PRO A 762 17.61 29.86 -33.89
#